data_7419bc6e0b41ea3a52facf3a373d38f5
#
_entry.id   7419bc6e0b41ea3a52facf3a373d38f5
#
_cell.length_a   1.000
_cell.length_b   1.000
_cell.length_c   1.000
_cell.angle_alpha   90.00
_cell.angle_beta   90.00
_cell.angle_gamma   90.00
#
_symmetry.space_group_name_H-M   'P 1'
#
loop_
_entity.id
_entity.type
_entity.pdbx_description
1 polymer ?
#
loop_
_entity_poly.entity_id
_entity_poly.type
_entity_poly.pdbx_seq_one_letter_code
_entity_poly.pdbx_strand_id
1 'polypeptide(L)'
;MTNSKAKNTGESQVAKRFILSAFLAAAGTTQAVEFENDIIEGNFDSTLSYGGSFRVDDPELSSIGRANGGTAYSVNGDDANLNYDSGLFSHVSKGTHDLELAFKELQEVSIFIRGTYFIDFENNRGDSPLSGSAKREVGREAEFLDAYVSYDLPSSVPVNIRFGNQVLSWGESTFIQNGINVINPIDVKKFRVPGSELREALRPVPLLSASVQLTDNLSLEGFYQFKHEEMEIDPAGSYFSTKDFVGAGGQYAMLGFGSLSQPNMSSWTDNPLAPFLDGVPAKLPTISNPRFNPALPPSAANAPFLPSNAGAIPRGKSNRASDSGQFGFAAHYFAEGLNDTEFGFYFLNYHSRLPVISAVTGRDIISELKPTFDALNGGIGQLKAGIGQVDTGLEQIAGGIVQVDAGLAQVNGAIAQLESTDPNNAGLAALKTEQATLTGQKQAFVAQQTGLTTQRAGLAAQLAGTEAQLSTLTASQSSLAQLYPGTARYIFEYPEDIQLYGISFNTEIGATGISVQGEVSYRNDVPLQVDDIELLIAGLTPSNPVLGNLGALNPAWNGVSMTQLGSQGFNSYVQGYRNFDVIQPQFTVTKLFGPTIGAEQWVLVGEVGATAVPDLPSKDKLRFDGPGTVLSGNAFAPQILAANGHATDRFESADSFADDFSWGYRLAARIDYMDVYGGVNLSPAVAFAHDVDGNTPLPLGNFLQDRKTVTVGVTATYQNSWQGSIKYTEYLGNESHNFMHDRDFLSAMVQYSF
;
A
#
# COMPACT_ATOMS: atom_id res chain seq x y z
N MET A 1 25.23 -5.52 -15.51
CA MET A 1 24.38 -6.15 -16.54
C MET A 1 23.11 -5.33 -16.63
N THR A 2 23.13 -4.37 -17.50
CA THR A 2 22.11 -3.34 -17.74
C THR A 2 21.43 -3.61 -19.07
N ASN A 3 20.14 -3.30 -19.15
CA ASN A 3 19.31 -3.27 -20.36
C ASN A 3 18.63 -4.57 -20.82
N SER A 4 17.49 -4.92 -20.21
CA SER A 4 16.46 -5.70 -20.93
C SER A 4 15.00 -5.49 -20.48
N LYS A 5 14.67 -4.45 -19.71
CA LYS A 5 13.28 -4.20 -19.26
C LYS A 5 12.55 -3.00 -19.90
N ALA A 6 13.16 -2.30 -20.84
CA ALA A 6 12.56 -1.12 -21.47
C ALA A 6 11.80 -1.38 -22.79
N LYS A 7 11.78 -2.62 -23.32
CA LYS A 7 11.19 -2.89 -24.64
C LYS A 7 9.73 -3.39 -24.64
N ASN A 8 9.23 -3.96 -23.53
CA ASN A 8 7.86 -4.52 -23.52
C ASN A 8 6.74 -3.51 -23.18
N THR A 9 7.06 -2.36 -22.61
CA THR A 9 6.02 -1.35 -22.29
C THR A 9 5.59 -0.50 -23.48
N GLY A 10 6.43 -0.40 -24.52
CA GLY A 10 6.13 0.38 -25.73
C GLY A 10 5.13 -0.31 -26.67
N GLU A 11 5.28 -1.60 -26.90
CA GLU A 11 4.41 -2.36 -27.82
C GLU A 11 3.00 -2.55 -27.27
N SER A 12 2.86 -2.78 -25.95
CA SER A 12 1.56 -2.84 -25.27
C SER A 12 0.81 -1.51 -25.32
N GLN A 13 1.50 -0.37 -25.19
CA GLN A 13 0.87 0.96 -25.27
C GLN A 13 0.47 1.36 -26.71
N VAL A 14 1.21 0.94 -27.70
CA VAL A 14 0.88 1.22 -29.10
C VAL A 14 -0.31 0.39 -29.54
N ALA A 15 -0.36 -0.89 -29.18
CA ALA A 15 -1.52 -1.75 -29.42
C ALA A 15 -2.79 -1.23 -28.75
N LYS A 16 -2.70 -0.86 -27.45
CA LYS A 16 -3.83 -0.22 -26.71
C LYS A 16 -4.31 1.09 -27.36
N ARG A 17 -3.40 1.92 -27.86
CA ARG A 17 -3.75 3.17 -28.56
C ARG A 17 -4.41 2.92 -29.92
N PHE A 18 -3.95 1.90 -30.67
CA PHE A 18 -4.54 1.58 -31.96
C PHE A 18 -5.94 0.99 -31.83
N ILE A 19 -6.14 0.14 -30.86
CA ILE A 19 -7.44 -0.48 -30.54
C ILE A 19 -8.40 0.58 -29.99
N LEU A 20 -7.96 1.45 -29.07
CA LEU A 20 -8.76 2.55 -28.55
C LEU A 20 -9.19 3.51 -29.67
N SER A 21 -8.32 3.78 -30.65
CA SER A 21 -8.65 4.63 -31.80
C SER A 21 -9.66 3.97 -32.74
N ALA A 22 -9.64 2.65 -32.87
CA ALA A 22 -10.61 1.89 -33.65
C ALA A 22 -11.99 1.86 -32.96
N PHE A 23 -12.03 1.69 -31.62
CA PHE A 23 -13.27 1.78 -30.83
C PHE A 23 -13.86 3.20 -30.84
N LEU A 24 -13.04 4.24 -30.70
CA LEU A 24 -13.49 5.64 -30.81
C LEU A 24 -14.03 6.01 -32.19
N ALA A 25 -13.52 5.39 -33.26
CA ALA A 25 -14.01 5.59 -34.61
C ALA A 25 -15.36 4.91 -34.86
N ALA A 26 -15.63 3.77 -34.19
CA ALA A 26 -16.91 3.06 -34.26
C ALA A 26 -18.01 3.75 -33.44
N ALA A 27 -17.66 4.49 -32.39
CA ALA A 27 -18.62 5.26 -31.56
C ALA A 27 -19.32 6.44 -32.28
N GLY A 28 -19.07 6.64 -33.57
CA GLY A 28 -19.73 7.66 -34.41
C GLY A 28 -21.13 7.30 -34.88
N THR A 29 -21.64 6.08 -34.60
CA THR A 29 -23.01 5.64 -34.94
C THR A 29 -23.89 5.69 -33.69
N THR A 30 -25.06 6.28 -33.77
CA THR A 30 -26.01 6.49 -32.65
C THR A 30 -27.03 5.36 -32.50
N GLN A 31 -26.71 4.15 -32.95
CA GLN A 31 -27.54 2.93 -32.82
C GLN A 31 -26.64 1.72 -32.63
N ALA A 32 -27.17 0.72 -31.92
CA ALA A 32 -26.56 -0.62 -31.89
C ALA A 32 -26.28 -1.08 -33.33
N VAL A 33 -25.04 -1.52 -33.58
CA VAL A 33 -24.65 -1.89 -34.94
C VAL A 33 -24.72 -3.40 -35.06
N GLU A 34 -25.85 -3.87 -35.57
CA GLU A 34 -25.94 -5.23 -36.10
C GLU A 34 -25.26 -5.27 -37.47
N PHE A 35 -24.40 -6.20 -37.70
CA PHE A 35 -23.73 -6.41 -38.99
C PHE A 35 -23.70 -7.89 -39.34
N GLU A 36 -23.93 -8.16 -40.59
CA GLU A 36 -24.02 -9.50 -41.15
C GLU A 36 -23.38 -9.54 -42.51
N ASN A 37 -22.57 -10.57 -42.76
CA ASN A 37 -22.05 -10.89 -44.08
C ASN A 37 -22.06 -12.41 -44.29
N ASP A 38 -21.46 -12.94 -45.35
CA ASP A 38 -21.49 -14.37 -45.70
C ASP A 38 -20.73 -15.23 -44.68
N ILE A 39 -19.88 -14.67 -43.82
CA ILE A 39 -18.98 -15.38 -42.91
C ILE A 39 -19.38 -15.20 -41.45
N ILE A 40 -19.72 -13.99 -41.04
CA ILE A 40 -19.99 -13.61 -39.65
C ILE A 40 -21.29 -12.82 -39.54
N GLU A 41 -21.93 -12.97 -38.40
CA GLU A 41 -22.92 -12.05 -37.85
C GLU A 41 -22.40 -11.49 -36.53
N GLY A 42 -22.74 -10.26 -36.21
CA GLY A 42 -22.24 -9.64 -34.99
C GLY A 42 -23.11 -8.48 -34.53
N ASN A 43 -22.98 -8.19 -33.26
CA ASN A 43 -23.60 -7.07 -32.58
C ASN A 43 -22.53 -6.22 -31.88
N PHE A 44 -22.67 -4.90 -31.99
CA PHE A 44 -21.81 -3.96 -31.30
C PHE A 44 -22.64 -2.96 -30.51
N ASP A 45 -22.65 -3.12 -29.21
CA ASP A 45 -23.36 -2.28 -28.26
C ASP A 45 -22.45 -1.28 -27.59
N SER A 46 -22.93 -0.08 -27.34
CA SER A 46 -22.17 1.00 -26.72
C SER A 46 -22.97 1.68 -25.62
N THR A 47 -22.30 1.95 -24.51
CA THR A 47 -22.83 2.74 -23.42
C THR A 47 -21.86 3.88 -23.11
N LEU A 48 -22.35 5.12 -23.22
CA LEU A 48 -21.61 6.33 -22.87
C LEU A 48 -22.23 6.95 -21.63
N SER A 49 -21.43 7.31 -20.66
CA SER A 49 -21.89 7.96 -19.43
C SER A 49 -21.07 9.21 -19.09
N TYR A 50 -21.72 10.15 -18.45
CA TYR A 50 -21.14 11.39 -17.95
C TYR A 50 -21.74 11.70 -16.60
N GLY A 51 -20.90 11.97 -15.59
CA GLY A 51 -21.36 12.21 -14.24
C GLY A 51 -20.34 12.85 -13.34
N GLY A 52 -20.80 13.22 -12.14
CA GLY A 52 -19.93 13.76 -11.10
C GLY A 52 -20.40 13.38 -9.71
N SER A 53 -19.48 13.43 -8.77
CA SER A 53 -19.72 13.16 -7.36
C SER A 53 -19.19 14.30 -6.49
N PHE A 54 -19.98 14.70 -5.49
CA PHE A 54 -19.75 15.85 -4.64
C PHE A 54 -19.74 15.43 -3.18
N ARG A 55 -18.65 15.73 -2.46
CA ARG A 55 -18.60 15.65 -1.01
C ARG A 55 -19.52 16.70 -0.41
N VAL A 56 -20.38 16.29 0.51
CA VAL A 56 -21.39 17.18 1.11
C VAL A 56 -20.79 17.98 2.26
N ASP A 57 -20.06 17.31 3.15
CA ASP A 57 -19.52 17.89 4.37
C ASP A 57 -18.00 18.08 4.29
N ASP A 58 -17.46 19.05 5.05
CA ASP A 58 -16.04 19.23 5.19
C ASP A 58 -15.42 18.06 6.01
N PRO A 59 -14.11 17.73 5.79
CA PRO A 59 -13.43 16.72 6.55
C PRO A 59 -13.44 16.97 8.06
N GLU A 60 -13.73 15.96 8.85
CA GLU A 60 -13.65 16.06 10.30
C GLU A 60 -12.21 16.01 10.80
N LEU A 61 -11.88 16.84 11.79
CA LEU A 61 -10.54 16.88 12.41
C LEU A 61 -10.20 15.57 13.15
N SER A 62 -11.20 14.82 13.58
CA SER A 62 -11.06 13.50 14.20
C SER A 62 -10.49 12.45 13.25
N SER A 63 -10.69 12.61 11.94
CA SER A 63 -10.19 11.74 10.88
C SER A 63 -8.83 12.18 10.33
N ILE A 64 -8.28 13.30 10.80
CA ILE A 64 -7.01 13.87 10.34
C ILE A 64 -5.96 13.74 11.44
N GLY A 65 -4.75 13.26 11.08
CA GLY A 65 -3.64 13.13 12.00
C GLY A 65 -3.19 14.46 12.60
N ARG A 66 -2.70 14.44 13.84
CA ARG A 66 -2.24 15.62 14.57
C ARG A 66 -1.16 16.39 13.83
N ALA A 67 -0.24 15.70 13.18
CA ALA A 67 0.82 16.31 12.38
C ALA A 67 0.28 17.09 11.18
N ASN A 68 -0.93 16.74 10.74
CA ASN A 68 -1.62 17.34 9.59
C ASN A 68 -2.71 18.35 10.02
N GLY A 69 -2.77 18.69 11.32
CA GLY A 69 -3.67 19.71 11.86
C GLY A 69 -4.98 19.18 12.45
N GLY A 70 -5.19 17.87 12.49
CA GLY A 70 -6.33 17.23 13.12
C GLY A 70 -6.08 16.77 14.55
N THR A 71 -6.87 15.78 15.01
CA THR A 71 -6.81 15.23 16.37
C THR A 71 -6.52 13.73 16.40
N ALA A 72 -6.56 13.03 15.26
CA ALA A 72 -6.31 11.59 15.17
C ALA A 72 -4.88 11.21 15.58
N TYR A 73 -4.74 10.03 16.18
CA TYR A 73 -3.45 9.45 16.57
C TYR A 73 -2.77 8.64 15.46
N SER A 74 -3.28 8.69 14.22
CA SER A 74 -2.69 8.08 13.04
C SER A 74 -2.71 9.06 11.87
N VAL A 75 -1.72 8.98 11.00
CA VAL A 75 -1.66 9.66 9.69
C VAL A 75 -1.73 8.64 8.54
N ASN A 76 -1.99 7.37 8.85
CA ASN A 76 -1.97 6.29 7.86
C ASN A 76 -3.29 6.13 7.09
N GLY A 77 -4.24 7.04 7.25
CA GLY A 77 -5.55 6.98 6.60
C GLY A 77 -6.18 8.36 6.39
N ASP A 78 -5.40 9.44 6.53
CA ASP A 78 -5.92 10.81 6.48
C ASP A 78 -5.72 11.51 5.13
N ASP A 79 -4.95 10.95 4.20
CA ASP A 79 -4.63 11.57 2.91
C ASP A 79 -5.89 11.91 2.09
N ALA A 80 -6.92 11.06 2.12
CA ALA A 80 -8.17 11.36 1.43
C ALA A 80 -8.86 12.62 1.99
N ASN A 81 -8.90 12.77 3.32
CA ASN A 81 -9.45 13.96 3.97
C ASN A 81 -8.57 15.20 3.82
N LEU A 82 -7.28 15.01 3.56
CA LEU A 82 -6.35 16.10 3.23
C LEU A 82 -6.46 16.56 1.78
N ASN A 83 -6.89 15.67 0.88
CA ASN A 83 -6.92 15.90 -0.56
C ASN A 83 -8.26 16.45 -1.06
N TYR A 84 -9.36 16.20 -0.33
CA TYR A 84 -10.71 16.56 -0.77
C TYR A 84 -11.48 17.28 0.33
N ASP A 85 -11.69 18.57 0.15
CA ASP A 85 -12.63 19.37 0.92
C ASP A 85 -14.08 19.12 0.41
N SER A 86 -15.11 19.75 1.02
CA SER A 86 -16.47 19.74 0.48
C SER A 86 -16.50 20.27 -0.97
N GLY A 87 -17.27 19.62 -1.84
CA GLY A 87 -17.38 19.99 -3.24
C GLY A 87 -17.14 18.82 -4.20
N LEU A 88 -16.84 19.14 -5.45
CA LEU A 88 -16.63 18.16 -6.52
C LEU A 88 -15.33 17.37 -6.31
N PHE A 89 -15.41 16.03 -6.16
CA PHE A 89 -14.24 15.16 -6.02
C PHE A 89 -14.05 14.19 -7.18
N SER A 90 -15.07 14.02 -8.03
CA SER A 90 -15.02 13.17 -9.24
C SER A 90 -15.86 13.77 -10.34
N HIS A 91 -15.35 13.77 -11.56
CA HIS A 91 -16.02 14.31 -12.75
C HIS A 91 -15.63 13.48 -13.97
N VAL A 92 -16.48 12.55 -14.39
CA VAL A 92 -16.13 11.44 -15.26
C VAL A 92 -16.89 11.46 -16.57
N SER A 93 -16.15 11.18 -17.66
CA SER A 93 -16.70 10.71 -18.92
C SER A 93 -16.21 9.28 -19.15
N LYS A 94 -17.12 8.37 -19.45
CA LYS A 94 -16.85 6.93 -19.58
C LYS A 94 -17.55 6.34 -20.80
N GLY A 95 -16.92 5.32 -21.41
CA GLY A 95 -17.51 4.50 -22.46
C GLY A 95 -17.25 3.03 -22.23
N THR A 96 -18.26 2.21 -22.46
CA THR A 96 -18.18 0.74 -22.43
C THR A 96 -18.76 0.19 -23.72
N HIS A 97 -18.08 -0.74 -24.35
CA HIS A 97 -18.43 -1.33 -25.64
C HIS A 97 -18.36 -2.84 -25.56
N ASP A 98 -19.40 -3.49 -26.04
CA ASP A 98 -19.54 -4.94 -26.14
C ASP A 98 -19.57 -5.34 -27.63
N LEU A 99 -18.76 -6.29 -28.02
CA LEU A 99 -18.73 -6.89 -29.34
C LEU A 99 -19.01 -8.39 -29.24
N GLU A 100 -20.07 -8.83 -29.88
CA GLU A 100 -20.40 -10.24 -30.04
C GLU A 100 -20.25 -10.63 -31.51
N LEU A 101 -19.60 -11.78 -31.76
CA LEU A 101 -19.40 -12.33 -33.11
C LEU A 101 -19.79 -13.80 -33.10
N ALA A 102 -20.62 -14.20 -34.07
CA ALA A 102 -20.92 -15.61 -34.39
C ALA A 102 -20.48 -15.90 -35.82
N PHE A 103 -20.08 -17.16 -36.09
CA PHE A 103 -19.61 -17.61 -37.40
C PHE A 103 -20.66 -18.47 -38.07
N LYS A 104 -21.08 -18.13 -39.31
CA LYS A 104 -22.13 -18.82 -40.04
C LYS A 104 -21.76 -20.23 -40.47
N GLU A 105 -20.49 -20.46 -40.79
CA GLU A 105 -19.98 -21.77 -41.17
C GLU A 105 -19.56 -22.62 -39.95
N LEU A 106 -19.28 -21.99 -38.82
CA LEU A 106 -18.89 -22.60 -37.53
C LEU A 106 -19.84 -22.09 -36.43
N GLN A 107 -21.12 -22.49 -36.57
CA GLN A 107 -22.22 -22.02 -35.70
C GLN A 107 -21.98 -22.34 -34.20
N GLU A 108 -21.10 -23.28 -33.93
CA GLU A 108 -20.69 -23.67 -32.57
C GLU A 108 -19.70 -22.69 -31.93
N VAL A 109 -19.11 -21.75 -32.72
CA VAL A 109 -18.05 -20.83 -32.23
C VAL A 109 -18.62 -19.44 -32.13
N SER A 110 -18.44 -18.80 -30.98
CA SER A 110 -18.70 -17.39 -30.78
C SER A 110 -17.53 -16.69 -30.07
N ILE A 111 -17.43 -15.38 -30.26
CA ILE A 111 -16.43 -14.52 -29.62
C ILE A 111 -17.17 -13.38 -28.90
N PHE A 112 -16.77 -13.11 -27.68
CA PHE A 112 -17.22 -11.95 -26.92
C PHE A 112 -16.04 -11.10 -26.50
N ILE A 113 -16.12 -9.77 -26.70
CA ILE A 113 -15.12 -8.80 -26.28
C ILE A 113 -15.82 -7.59 -25.66
N ARG A 114 -15.43 -7.25 -24.43
CA ARG A 114 -15.86 -6.02 -23.75
C ARG A 114 -14.65 -5.12 -23.51
N GLY A 115 -14.77 -3.85 -23.90
CA GLY A 115 -13.79 -2.81 -23.63
C GLY A 115 -14.40 -1.64 -22.86
N THR A 116 -13.67 -1.09 -21.91
CA THR A 116 -14.09 0.11 -21.16
C THR A 116 -12.97 1.13 -21.10
N TYR A 117 -13.35 2.40 -21.02
CA TYR A 117 -12.43 3.51 -20.77
C TYR A 117 -13.14 4.61 -19.99
N PHE A 118 -12.38 5.32 -19.17
CA PHE A 118 -12.87 6.54 -18.54
C PHE A 118 -11.76 7.58 -18.38
N ILE A 119 -12.19 8.81 -18.20
CA ILE A 119 -11.38 9.93 -17.75
C ILE A 119 -12.13 10.68 -16.65
N ASP A 120 -11.51 10.81 -15.49
CA ASP A 120 -11.97 11.67 -14.40
C ASP A 120 -11.19 12.99 -14.49
N PHE A 121 -11.87 14.06 -14.89
CA PHE A 121 -11.25 15.37 -15.10
C PHE A 121 -10.78 16.01 -13.80
N GLU A 122 -11.39 15.67 -12.66
CA GLU A 122 -11.00 16.16 -11.35
C GLU A 122 -9.72 15.46 -10.87
N ASN A 123 -9.69 14.14 -10.87
CA ASN A 123 -8.56 13.36 -10.39
C ASN A 123 -7.37 13.37 -11.36
N ASN A 124 -7.58 13.61 -12.66
CA ASN A 124 -6.53 13.67 -13.67
C ASN A 124 -5.89 15.06 -13.85
N ARG A 125 -6.33 16.08 -13.12
CA ARG A 125 -5.74 17.44 -13.21
C ARG A 125 -4.23 17.43 -12.91
N GLY A 126 -3.51 18.42 -13.48
CA GLY A 126 -2.06 18.57 -13.27
C GLY A 126 -1.67 18.83 -11.82
N ASP A 127 -2.50 19.54 -11.10
CA ASP A 127 -2.38 19.95 -9.71
C ASP A 127 -3.06 19.01 -8.71
N SER A 128 -3.63 17.87 -9.15
CA SER A 128 -4.18 16.85 -8.25
C SER A 128 -3.11 16.42 -7.22
N PRO A 129 -3.45 16.37 -5.92
CA PRO A 129 -2.51 16.01 -4.86
C PRO A 129 -2.11 14.53 -4.86
N LEU A 130 -2.81 13.70 -5.65
CA LEU A 130 -2.58 12.27 -5.74
C LEU A 130 -1.18 11.94 -6.27
N SER A 131 -0.58 10.86 -5.76
CA SER A 131 0.66 10.31 -6.31
C SER A 131 0.50 9.93 -7.79
N GLY A 132 1.60 9.88 -8.55
CA GLY A 132 1.53 9.54 -9.97
C GLY A 132 0.95 8.15 -10.26
N SER A 133 1.05 7.20 -9.33
CA SER A 133 0.44 5.86 -9.43
C SER A 133 -1.05 5.91 -9.11
N ALA A 134 -1.46 6.52 -8.00
CA ALA A 134 -2.86 6.70 -7.64
C ALA A 134 -3.64 7.46 -8.74
N LYS A 135 -3.05 8.55 -9.23
CA LYS A 135 -3.63 9.36 -10.30
C LYS A 135 -3.86 8.58 -11.61
N ARG A 136 -2.98 7.62 -11.95
CA ARG A 136 -3.19 6.78 -13.13
C ARG A 136 -4.40 5.86 -13.00
N GLU A 137 -4.71 5.42 -11.77
CA GLU A 137 -5.79 4.46 -11.54
C GLU A 137 -7.16 5.12 -11.41
N VAL A 138 -7.26 6.26 -10.70
CA VAL A 138 -8.55 6.95 -10.54
C VAL A 138 -8.77 8.08 -11.55
N GLY A 139 -7.72 8.57 -12.23
CA GLY A 139 -7.83 9.70 -13.15
C GLY A 139 -8.16 9.31 -14.59
N ARG A 140 -7.70 8.15 -15.04
CA ARG A 140 -8.00 7.63 -16.39
C ARG A 140 -7.57 6.19 -16.57
N GLU A 141 -8.38 5.44 -17.23
CA GLU A 141 -8.07 4.05 -17.57
C GLU A 141 -8.67 3.68 -18.93
N ALA A 142 -8.09 2.69 -19.59
CA ALA A 142 -8.65 2.03 -20.77
C ALA A 142 -8.16 0.59 -20.76
N GLU A 143 -9.11 -0.37 -20.77
CA GLU A 143 -8.80 -1.79 -20.68
C GLU A 143 -9.81 -2.63 -21.45
N PHE A 144 -9.41 -3.85 -21.78
CA PHE A 144 -10.34 -4.92 -22.12
C PHE A 144 -10.72 -5.65 -20.84
N LEU A 145 -12.01 -5.83 -20.65
CA LEU A 145 -12.59 -6.67 -19.62
C LEU A 145 -12.70 -8.11 -20.17
N ASP A 146 -13.92 -8.56 -20.44
CA ASP A 146 -14.12 -9.90 -21.04
C ASP A 146 -13.51 -9.93 -22.44
N ALA A 147 -12.84 -11.05 -22.78
CA ALA A 147 -12.33 -11.34 -24.11
C ALA A 147 -12.12 -12.86 -24.23
N TYR A 148 -13.12 -13.57 -24.70
CA TYR A 148 -13.10 -15.02 -24.77
C TYR A 148 -13.73 -15.58 -26.04
N VAL A 149 -13.37 -16.81 -26.36
CA VAL A 149 -13.99 -17.64 -27.37
C VAL A 149 -14.87 -18.68 -26.66
N SER A 150 -16.10 -18.86 -27.12
CA SER A 150 -17.01 -19.91 -26.67
C SER A 150 -17.17 -20.93 -27.77
N TYR A 151 -17.19 -22.22 -27.39
CA TYR A 151 -17.38 -23.34 -28.28
C TYR A 151 -18.45 -24.30 -27.73
N ASP A 152 -19.56 -24.43 -28.44
CA ASP A 152 -20.62 -25.38 -28.14
C ASP A 152 -20.32 -26.72 -28.85
N LEU A 153 -19.94 -27.73 -28.07
CA LEU A 153 -19.54 -29.02 -28.63
C LEU A 153 -20.74 -29.71 -29.26
N PRO A 154 -20.71 -30.11 -30.55
CA PRO A 154 -21.78 -30.82 -31.22
C PRO A 154 -21.87 -32.27 -30.72
N SER A 155 -22.50 -32.47 -29.59
CA SER A 155 -22.65 -33.76 -28.92
C SER A 155 -24.10 -34.01 -28.49
N SER A 156 -24.42 -35.28 -28.11
CA SER A 156 -25.76 -35.62 -27.60
C SER A 156 -26.03 -35.00 -26.21
N VAL A 157 -25.02 -34.60 -25.50
CA VAL A 157 -25.07 -33.90 -24.21
C VAL A 157 -24.58 -32.49 -24.47
N PRO A 158 -25.34 -31.44 -24.14
CA PRO A 158 -24.88 -30.04 -24.31
C PRO A 158 -23.60 -29.78 -23.50
N VAL A 159 -22.55 -29.34 -24.19
CA VAL A 159 -21.26 -28.96 -23.58
C VAL A 159 -20.84 -27.63 -24.14
N ASN A 160 -20.64 -26.65 -23.27
CA ASN A 160 -20.05 -25.35 -23.62
C ASN A 160 -18.65 -25.25 -23.04
N ILE A 161 -17.71 -24.80 -23.84
CA ILE A 161 -16.31 -24.56 -23.41
C ILE A 161 -15.97 -23.12 -23.72
N ARG A 162 -15.42 -22.38 -22.74
CA ARG A 162 -14.93 -21.00 -22.93
C ARG A 162 -13.46 -20.90 -22.60
N PHE A 163 -12.73 -20.15 -23.41
CA PHE A 163 -11.31 -19.87 -23.20
C PHE A 163 -11.01 -18.39 -23.41
N GLY A 164 -10.38 -17.77 -22.43
CA GLY A 164 -9.97 -16.37 -22.46
C GLY A 164 -10.23 -15.64 -21.15
N ASN A 165 -10.19 -14.32 -21.20
CA ASN A 165 -10.54 -13.47 -20.06
C ASN A 165 -12.05 -13.45 -19.90
N GLN A 166 -12.54 -13.93 -18.78
CA GLN A 166 -13.98 -14.00 -18.52
C GLN A 166 -14.31 -13.91 -17.03
N VAL A 167 -15.52 -13.47 -16.74
CA VAL A 167 -16.12 -13.53 -15.41
C VAL A 167 -16.90 -14.82 -15.27
N LEU A 168 -16.65 -15.52 -14.17
CA LEU A 168 -17.40 -16.72 -13.79
C LEU A 168 -17.95 -16.51 -12.37
N SER A 169 -19.28 -16.47 -12.24
CA SER A 169 -19.95 -16.17 -10.99
C SER A 169 -20.66 -17.42 -10.46
N TRP A 170 -20.24 -17.90 -9.28
CA TRP A 170 -20.85 -19.02 -8.58
C TRP A 170 -21.44 -18.57 -7.25
N GLY A 171 -22.46 -19.29 -6.76
CA GLY A 171 -23.14 -18.99 -5.50
C GLY A 171 -24.31 -18.01 -5.67
N GLU A 172 -24.93 -17.67 -4.52
CA GLU A 172 -26.20 -16.94 -4.45
C GLU A 172 -26.12 -15.64 -3.64
N SER A 173 -24.91 -15.15 -3.36
CA SER A 173 -24.72 -13.88 -2.63
C SER A 173 -25.20 -12.69 -3.45
N THR A 174 -25.81 -11.70 -2.79
CA THR A 174 -26.34 -10.51 -3.46
C THR A 174 -25.51 -9.24 -3.13
N PHE A 175 -25.35 -8.92 -1.85
CA PHE A 175 -24.67 -7.70 -1.37
C PHE A 175 -23.46 -7.98 -0.50
N ILE A 176 -23.51 -9.08 0.30
CA ILE A 176 -22.45 -9.41 1.26
C ILE A 176 -21.37 -10.20 0.53
N GLN A 177 -20.16 -9.67 0.57
CA GLN A 177 -19.00 -10.25 -0.11
C GLN A 177 -18.41 -11.45 0.64
N ASN A 178 -17.38 -12.08 0.03
CA ASN A 178 -16.65 -13.21 0.60
C ASN A 178 -17.50 -14.47 0.84
N GLY A 179 -18.55 -14.70 0.05
CA GLY A 179 -19.28 -15.95 -0.02
C GLY A 179 -18.58 -16.99 -0.92
N ILE A 180 -19.36 -17.69 -1.75
CA ILE A 180 -18.84 -18.65 -2.74
C ILE A 180 -18.20 -17.94 -3.94
N ASN A 181 -18.68 -16.73 -4.28
CA ASN A 181 -18.22 -15.96 -5.44
C ASN A 181 -16.87 -15.29 -5.19
N VAL A 182 -15.76 -16.05 -5.30
CA VAL A 182 -14.37 -15.58 -5.09
C VAL A 182 -13.48 -15.82 -6.32
N ILE A 183 -14.02 -16.28 -7.44
CA ILE A 183 -13.25 -16.63 -8.64
C ILE A 183 -12.62 -15.39 -9.26
N ASN A 184 -13.41 -14.34 -9.46
CA ASN A 184 -12.96 -13.08 -10.05
C ASN A 184 -12.61 -12.05 -8.97
N PRO A 185 -11.43 -11.41 -9.05
CA PRO A 185 -11.12 -10.29 -8.17
C PRO A 185 -12.01 -9.09 -8.50
N ILE A 186 -12.23 -8.25 -7.49
CA ILE A 186 -13.02 -7.03 -7.63
C ILE A 186 -12.08 -5.84 -7.80
N ASP A 187 -12.42 -4.95 -8.72
CA ASP A 187 -11.87 -3.60 -8.77
C ASP A 187 -12.80 -2.65 -8.00
N VAL A 188 -12.45 -2.37 -6.75
CA VAL A 188 -13.25 -1.52 -5.87
C VAL A 188 -13.39 -0.09 -6.42
N LYS A 189 -12.38 0.41 -7.11
CA LYS A 189 -12.38 1.76 -7.74
C LYS A 189 -13.54 1.92 -8.71
N LYS A 190 -13.85 0.86 -9.47
CA LYS A 190 -14.92 0.90 -10.49
C LYS A 190 -16.29 1.17 -9.87
N PHE A 191 -16.57 0.66 -8.66
CA PHE A 191 -17.83 1.00 -7.97
C PHE A 191 -17.95 2.48 -7.63
N ARG A 192 -16.84 3.21 -7.56
CA ARG A 192 -16.77 4.62 -7.19
C ARG A 192 -17.02 5.57 -8.34
N VAL A 193 -16.85 5.08 -9.58
CA VAL A 193 -17.00 5.89 -10.79
C VAL A 193 -18.51 6.14 -11.06
N PRO A 194 -18.96 7.40 -11.20
CA PRO A 194 -20.34 7.69 -11.55
C PRO A 194 -20.80 6.95 -12.83
N GLY A 195 -21.91 6.23 -12.77
CA GLY A 195 -22.41 5.44 -13.89
C GLY A 195 -21.74 4.10 -14.12
N SER A 196 -20.95 3.59 -13.14
CA SER A 196 -20.39 2.24 -13.25
C SER A 196 -21.44 1.17 -13.01
N GLU A 197 -21.24 0.05 -13.68
CA GLU A 197 -22.05 -1.16 -13.56
C GLU A 197 -21.26 -2.28 -12.86
N LEU A 198 -21.97 -3.20 -12.19
CA LEU A 198 -21.34 -4.34 -11.50
C LEU A 198 -20.41 -5.15 -12.42
N ARG A 199 -20.83 -5.35 -13.68
CA ARG A 199 -20.05 -6.07 -14.69
C ARG A 199 -18.69 -5.44 -15.02
N GLU A 200 -18.46 -4.17 -14.66
CA GLU A 200 -17.21 -3.46 -14.86
C GLU A 200 -16.27 -3.62 -13.66
N ALA A 201 -16.83 -3.86 -12.48
CA ALA A 201 -16.07 -4.00 -11.23
C ALA A 201 -15.54 -5.44 -11.03
N LEU A 202 -16.21 -6.45 -11.60
CA LEU A 202 -15.69 -7.81 -11.60
C LEU A 202 -14.60 -7.94 -12.66
N ARG A 203 -13.36 -8.18 -12.26
CA ARG A 203 -12.22 -8.30 -13.18
C ARG A 203 -12.22 -9.67 -13.85
N PRO A 204 -12.35 -9.75 -15.18
CA PRO A 204 -12.19 -10.99 -15.90
C PRO A 204 -10.77 -11.53 -15.76
N VAL A 205 -10.65 -12.84 -15.59
CA VAL A 205 -9.37 -13.54 -15.48
C VAL A 205 -9.20 -14.54 -16.62
N PRO A 206 -7.95 -14.77 -17.11
CA PRO A 206 -7.71 -15.75 -18.15
C PRO A 206 -7.94 -17.16 -17.58
N LEU A 207 -9.00 -17.82 -18.04
CA LEU A 207 -9.35 -19.16 -17.62
C LEU A 207 -9.92 -19.99 -18.77
N LEU A 208 -9.89 -21.30 -18.59
CA LEU A 208 -10.65 -22.27 -19.33
C LEU A 208 -11.81 -22.71 -18.44
N SER A 209 -13.03 -22.57 -18.93
CA SER A 209 -14.22 -23.12 -18.26
C SER A 209 -14.94 -24.09 -19.17
N ALA A 210 -15.62 -25.07 -18.57
CA ALA A 210 -16.49 -26.00 -19.27
C ALA A 210 -17.75 -26.21 -18.44
N SER A 211 -18.92 -26.22 -19.09
CA SER A 211 -20.18 -26.59 -18.51
C SER A 211 -20.81 -27.75 -19.30
N VAL A 212 -21.42 -28.69 -18.62
CA VAL A 212 -22.01 -29.92 -19.18
C VAL A 212 -23.38 -30.13 -18.57
N GLN A 213 -24.43 -30.19 -19.38
CA GLN A 213 -25.79 -30.53 -18.96
C GLN A 213 -25.96 -32.05 -19.03
N LEU A 214 -25.71 -32.77 -17.93
CA LEU A 214 -25.73 -34.26 -17.91
C LEU A 214 -27.14 -34.86 -18.05
N THR A 215 -28.11 -34.22 -17.39
CA THR A 215 -29.54 -34.57 -17.48
C THR A 215 -30.35 -33.28 -17.45
N ASP A 216 -31.66 -33.34 -17.66
CA ASP A 216 -32.55 -32.18 -17.61
C ASP A 216 -32.43 -31.44 -16.26
N ASN A 217 -32.02 -32.12 -15.19
CA ASN A 217 -31.99 -31.64 -13.82
C ASN A 217 -30.57 -31.51 -13.22
N LEU A 218 -29.52 -31.93 -13.94
CA LEU A 218 -28.16 -31.94 -13.40
C LEU A 218 -27.18 -31.33 -14.40
N SER A 219 -26.52 -30.25 -14.01
CA SER A 219 -25.37 -29.67 -14.72
C SER A 219 -24.11 -29.73 -13.89
N LEU A 220 -22.96 -29.82 -14.56
CA LEU A 220 -21.63 -29.75 -13.97
C LEU A 220 -20.86 -28.62 -14.63
N GLU A 221 -20.08 -27.92 -13.83
CA GLU A 221 -19.17 -26.89 -14.31
C GLU A 221 -17.77 -27.10 -13.73
N GLY A 222 -16.76 -26.63 -14.46
CA GLY A 222 -15.39 -26.62 -13.97
C GLY A 222 -14.57 -25.54 -14.64
N PHE A 223 -13.57 -25.07 -13.94
CA PHE A 223 -12.60 -24.10 -14.52
C PHE A 223 -11.17 -24.38 -14.06
N TYR A 224 -10.23 -23.88 -14.86
CA TYR A 224 -8.83 -23.72 -14.51
C TYR A 224 -8.35 -22.32 -14.88
N GLN A 225 -7.79 -21.57 -13.92
CA GLN A 225 -7.29 -20.22 -14.10
C GLN A 225 -5.79 -20.22 -14.39
N PHE A 226 -5.35 -19.46 -15.40
CA PHE A 226 -3.97 -19.44 -15.90
C PHE A 226 -3.11 -18.32 -15.33
N LYS A 227 -3.71 -17.35 -14.63
CA LYS A 227 -3.01 -16.20 -14.07
C LYS A 227 -3.66 -15.77 -12.77
N HIS A 228 -2.83 -15.52 -11.75
CA HIS A 228 -3.29 -14.86 -10.53
C HIS A 228 -3.49 -13.37 -10.77
N GLU A 229 -4.68 -12.87 -10.40
CA GLU A 229 -4.99 -11.43 -10.39
C GLU A 229 -5.42 -11.01 -8.98
N GLU A 230 -4.89 -9.86 -8.56
CA GLU A 230 -5.15 -9.27 -7.25
C GLU A 230 -6.44 -8.43 -7.30
N MET A 231 -7.11 -8.28 -6.15
CA MET A 231 -8.17 -7.28 -5.98
C MET A 231 -7.54 -5.88 -6.04
N GLU A 232 -8.19 -4.97 -6.75
CA GLU A 232 -7.76 -3.58 -6.79
C GLU A 232 -8.58 -2.76 -5.79
N ILE A 233 -7.88 -2.26 -4.77
CA ILE A 233 -8.46 -1.42 -3.72
C ILE A 233 -8.30 0.06 -4.05
N ASP A 234 -9.02 0.92 -3.31
CA ASP A 234 -8.93 2.37 -3.49
C ASP A 234 -7.46 2.84 -3.35
N PRO A 235 -6.91 3.59 -4.34
CA PRO A 235 -5.54 4.10 -4.29
C PRO A 235 -5.33 5.08 -3.13
N ALA A 236 -4.13 5.07 -2.56
CA ALA A 236 -3.76 5.93 -1.44
C ALA A 236 -4.07 7.40 -1.73
N GLY A 237 -4.78 8.04 -0.80
CA GLY A 237 -5.20 9.44 -0.89
C GLY A 237 -6.35 9.73 -1.86
N SER A 238 -6.95 8.74 -2.53
CA SER A 238 -8.20 8.93 -3.27
C SER A 238 -9.38 9.09 -2.30
N TYR A 239 -10.48 9.66 -2.76
CA TYR A 239 -11.61 10.05 -1.89
C TYR A 239 -12.11 8.93 -0.96
N PHE A 240 -12.15 7.71 -1.43
CA PHE A 240 -12.63 6.54 -0.66
C PHE A 240 -11.52 5.75 0.03
N SER A 241 -10.24 6.15 -0.10
CA SER A 241 -9.12 5.49 0.56
C SER A 241 -9.21 5.65 2.08
N THR A 242 -9.06 4.54 2.80
CA THR A 242 -9.04 4.49 4.26
C THR A 242 -7.67 4.10 4.82
N LYS A 243 -6.71 3.75 3.96
CA LYS A 243 -5.33 3.35 4.32
C LYS A 243 -4.35 3.89 3.28
N ASP A 244 -3.44 4.77 3.68
CA ASP A 244 -2.55 5.49 2.77
C ASP A 244 -1.31 4.70 2.37
N PHE A 245 -1.06 3.54 2.96
CA PHE A 245 0.12 2.72 2.72
C PHE A 245 -0.19 1.39 2.00
N VAL A 246 -1.47 1.04 1.80
CA VAL A 246 -1.86 -0.25 1.20
C VAL A 246 -2.09 -0.16 -0.31
N GLY A 247 -2.90 0.78 -0.78
CA GLY A 247 -3.25 0.94 -2.18
C GLY A 247 -2.10 1.37 -3.10
N ALA A 248 -2.42 1.57 -4.37
CA ALA A 248 -1.50 2.20 -5.32
C ALA A 248 -1.13 3.61 -4.85
N GLY A 249 0.15 3.92 -4.84
CA GLY A 249 0.66 5.19 -4.31
C GLY A 249 1.14 5.12 -2.87
N GLY A 250 0.72 4.13 -2.09
CA GLY A 250 1.19 3.91 -0.73
C GLY A 250 2.67 3.50 -0.70
N GLN A 251 3.49 4.20 0.05
CA GLN A 251 4.94 4.01 0.09
C GLN A 251 5.48 3.79 1.50
N TYR A 252 4.83 4.32 2.51
CA TYR A 252 5.29 4.31 3.89
C TYR A 252 4.14 4.04 4.86
N ALA A 253 4.36 3.15 5.83
CA ALA A 253 3.57 3.06 7.05
C ALA A 253 4.22 3.93 8.12
N MET A 254 3.45 4.81 8.77
CA MET A 254 3.96 5.76 9.74
C MET A 254 3.73 5.27 11.17
N LEU A 255 4.79 5.28 11.97
CA LEU A 255 4.76 5.07 13.42
C LEU A 255 5.09 6.37 14.13
N GLY A 256 4.08 7.05 14.65
CA GLY A 256 4.30 8.36 15.29
C GLY A 256 3.10 8.84 16.10
N PHE A 257 2.10 7.98 16.34
CA PHE A 257 0.86 8.33 17.07
C PHE A 257 0.23 9.63 16.54
N GLY A 258 0.11 9.74 15.22
CA GLY A 258 -0.40 10.93 14.55
C GLY A 258 0.48 12.18 14.64
N SER A 259 1.65 12.10 15.28
CA SER A 259 2.53 13.24 15.53
C SER A 259 3.61 13.45 14.48
N LEU A 260 3.78 12.51 13.54
CA LEU A 260 4.72 12.59 12.42
C LEU A 260 3.92 12.55 11.13
N SER A 261 4.11 13.55 10.27
CA SER A 261 3.52 13.56 8.92
C SER A 261 4.26 12.61 7.99
N GLN A 262 3.63 12.24 6.89
CA GLN A 262 4.25 11.43 5.85
C GLN A 262 5.49 12.13 5.24
N PRO A 263 6.49 11.35 4.72
CA PRO A 263 7.67 11.91 4.09
C PRO A 263 7.32 12.76 2.86
N ASN A 264 7.87 13.97 2.79
CA ASN A 264 7.72 14.82 1.61
C ASN A 264 8.70 14.41 0.52
N MET A 265 8.20 13.72 -0.51
CA MET A 265 8.99 13.25 -1.65
C MET A 265 9.47 14.35 -2.61
N SER A 266 9.10 15.60 -2.38
CA SER A 266 9.61 16.76 -3.14
C SER A 266 10.81 17.44 -2.49
N SER A 267 11.14 17.10 -1.23
CA SER A 267 12.25 17.71 -0.47
C SER A 267 13.20 16.63 0.06
N TRP A 268 14.49 16.80 -0.14
CA TRP A 268 15.51 15.79 0.15
C TRP A 268 16.68 16.37 0.95
N THR A 269 17.17 15.60 1.91
CA THR A 269 18.40 15.89 2.67
C THR A 269 19.43 14.80 2.42
N ASP A 270 20.71 15.13 2.60
CA ASP A 270 21.78 14.12 2.49
C ASP A 270 21.67 13.11 3.63
N ASN A 271 21.85 11.83 3.29
CA ASN A 271 21.90 10.77 4.28
C ASN A 271 23.30 10.75 4.93
N PRO A 272 23.43 11.08 6.22
CA PRO A 272 24.74 11.16 6.88
C PRO A 272 25.45 9.80 6.98
N LEU A 273 24.75 8.70 6.79
CA LEU A 273 25.30 7.34 6.80
C LEU A 273 25.74 6.84 5.42
N ALA A 274 25.30 7.48 4.35
CA ALA A 274 25.62 7.03 2.97
C ALA A 274 27.13 6.93 2.68
N PRO A 275 28.02 7.77 3.27
CA PRO A 275 29.46 7.60 3.09
C PRO A 275 30.05 6.37 3.80
N PHE A 276 29.34 5.78 4.76
CA PHE A 276 29.85 4.75 5.65
C PHE A 276 29.15 3.39 5.51
N LEU A 277 27.98 3.34 4.84
CA LEU A 277 27.16 2.14 4.70
C LEU A 277 26.75 1.90 3.26
N ASP A 278 27.05 0.69 2.76
CA ASP A 278 26.58 0.25 1.45
C ASP A 278 25.05 -0.02 1.45
N GLY A 279 24.43 0.24 0.30
CA GLY A 279 23.02 -0.08 0.06
C GLY A 279 22.01 0.84 0.77
N VAL A 280 22.48 1.94 1.38
CA VAL A 280 21.60 3.01 1.85
C VAL A 280 21.50 4.13 0.79
N PRO A 281 20.35 4.79 0.64
CA PRO A 281 20.21 5.90 -0.33
C PRO A 281 21.09 7.09 0.08
N ALA A 282 21.69 7.74 -0.91
CA ALA A 282 22.52 8.92 -0.69
C ALA A 282 21.74 10.12 -0.12
N LYS A 283 20.46 10.18 -0.42
CA LYS A 283 19.53 11.20 0.08
C LYS A 283 18.30 10.57 0.69
N LEU A 284 17.75 11.24 1.69
CA LEU A 284 16.52 10.90 2.38
C LEU A 284 15.47 11.96 2.09
N PRO A 285 14.19 11.60 1.83
CA PRO A 285 13.14 12.59 1.76
C PRO A 285 13.01 13.28 3.11
N THR A 286 12.74 14.57 3.13
CA THR A 286 12.47 15.29 4.39
C THR A 286 11.02 15.07 4.78
N ILE A 287 10.76 15.01 6.09
CA ILE A 287 9.42 15.24 6.60
C ILE A 287 9.26 16.78 6.65
N SER A 288 8.69 17.36 5.61
CA SER A 288 8.17 18.71 5.70
C SER A 288 6.69 18.61 5.98
N ASN A 289 6.24 19.18 7.06
CA ASN A 289 4.81 19.31 7.30
C ASN A 289 4.32 20.56 6.54
N PRO A 290 3.75 20.46 5.33
CA PRO A 290 3.24 21.60 4.59
C PRO A 290 2.01 22.21 5.28
N ARG A 291 1.42 21.50 6.25
CA ARG A 291 0.26 21.93 7.05
C ARG A 291 0.63 22.17 8.51
N PHE A 292 1.87 22.59 8.78
CA PHE A 292 2.30 23.02 10.09
C PHE A 292 1.24 23.89 10.77
N ASN A 293 0.69 23.41 11.88
CA ASN A 293 -0.21 24.21 12.70
C ASN A 293 0.56 24.89 13.84
N PRO A 294 0.78 26.21 13.77
CA PRO A 294 1.51 26.93 14.80
C PRO A 294 0.80 26.97 16.17
N ALA A 295 -0.48 26.56 16.23
CA ALA A 295 -1.24 26.45 17.47
C ALA A 295 -0.94 25.18 18.28
N LEU A 296 -0.29 24.17 17.69
CA LEU A 296 0.15 22.98 18.40
C LEU A 296 1.50 23.27 19.10
N PRO A 297 1.71 22.75 20.34
CA PRO A 297 2.98 22.95 21.02
C PRO A 297 4.13 22.39 20.18
N PRO A 298 5.33 22.99 20.23
CA PRO A 298 6.51 22.49 19.56
C PRO A 298 6.92 21.15 20.19
N SER A 299 6.28 20.10 19.73
CA SER A 299 6.74 18.72 19.92
C SER A 299 7.78 18.41 18.84
N ALA A 300 8.55 17.32 18.99
CA ALA A 300 9.44 16.85 17.93
C ALA A 300 8.70 16.65 16.60
N ALA A 301 7.38 16.47 16.63
CA ALA A 301 6.47 16.37 15.51
C ALA A 301 6.23 17.71 14.76
N ASN A 302 6.44 18.83 15.43
CA ASN A 302 6.29 20.15 14.85
C ASN A 302 7.63 20.75 14.45
N ALA A 303 8.72 19.95 14.49
CA ALA A 303 10.01 20.36 13.98
C ALA A 303 9.98 20.31 12.45
N PRO A 304 10.29 21.38 11.74
CA PRO A 304 10.18 21.48 10.29
C PRO A 304 11.13 20.54 9.52
N PHE A 305 12.06 19.88 10.19
CA PHE A 305 13.11 19.06 9.55
C PHE A 305 13.52 17.87 10.41
N LEU A 306 12.64 16.91 10.61
CA LEU A 306 13.09 15.58 11.04
C LEU A 306 13.52 14.78 9.80
N PRO A 307 14.61 13.97 9.87
CA PRO A 307 14.91 13.04 8.80
C PRO A 307 13.71 12.10 8.61
N SER A 308 13.32 11.88 7.38
CA SER A 308 12.11 11.15 6.97
C SER A 308 11.97 9.73 7.55
N ASN A 309 13.05 9.21 8.12
CA ASN A 309 13.11 7.86 8.67
C ASN A 309 12.67 7.78 10.14
N ALA A 310 12.36 8.92 10.77
CA ALA A 310 11.79 8.91 12.10
C ALA A 310 10.34 8.40 12.04
N GLY A 311 10.16 7.08 12.23
CA GLY A 311 8.84 6.45 12.24
C GLY A 311 8.25 6.10 10.89
N ALA A 312 8.93 6.30 9.77
CA ALA A 312 8.48 5.91 8.44
C ALA A 312 9.07 4.55 8.04
N ILE A 313 8.24 3.54 7.90
CA ILE A 313 8.64 2.20 7.44
C ILE A 313 8.27 2.09 5.95
N PRO A 314 9.26 1.98 5.05
CA PRO A 314 8.99 1.92 3.61
C PRO A 314 8.42 0.57 3.18
N ARG A 315 7.63 0.59 2.10
CA ARG A 315 7.09 -0.58 1.44
C ARG A 315 8.21 -1.39 0.77
N GLY A 316 8.24 -2.68 1.04
CA GLY A 316 9.12 -3.65 0.38
C GLY A 316 8.51 -4.22 -0.90
N LYS A 317 9.22 -5.18 -1.49
CA LYS A 317 8.71 -5.93 -2.64
C LYS A 317 7.63 -6.91 -2.16
N SER A 318 6.46 -6.89 -2.81
CA SER A 318 5.37 -7.83 -2.54
C SER A 318 5.73 -9.26 -2.95
N ASN A 319 5.29 -10.23 -2.16
CA ASN A 319 5.31 -11.65 -2.48
C ASN A 319 3.97 -12.01 -3.13
N ARG A 320 3.95 -12.06 -4.46
CA ARG A 320 2.75 -12.41 -5.22
C ARG A 320 2.55 -13.91 -5.21
N ALA A 321 1.28 -14.36 -5.28
CA ALA A 321 0.94 -15.74 -5.49
C ALA A 321 1.35 -16.23 -6.89
N SER A 322 1.47 -17.54 -7.03
CA SER A 322 1.74 -18.19 -8.32
C SER A 322 0.56 -18.04 -9.28
N ASP A 323 0.85 -18.10 -10.57
CA ASP A 323 -0.19 -18.08 -11.61
C ASP A 323 -0.94 -19.41 -11.76
N SER A 324 -0.42 -20.50 -11.19
CA SER A 324 -0.96 -21.86 -11.29
C SER A 324 -1.61 -22.32 -9.98
N GLY A 325 -2.41 -23.37 -10.04
CA GLY A 325 -3.02 -24.00 -8.86
C GLY A 325 -4.44 -23.54 -8.58
N GLN A 326 -5.01 -22.63 -9.36
CA GLN A 326 -6.36 -22.12 -9.15
C GLN A 326 -7.35 -22.83 -10.07
N PHE A 327 -8.32 -23.56 -9.48
CA PHE A 327 -9.32 -24.33 -10.21
C PHE A 327 -10.55 -24.56 -9.33
N GLY A 328 -11.66 -24.97 -9.95
CA GLY A 328 -12.88 -25.29 -9.22
C GLY A 328 -13.82 -26.18 -10.01
N PHE A 329 -14.77 -26.76 -9.28
CA PHE A 329 -15.86 -27.58 -9.79
C PHE A 329 -17.16 -27.17 -9.12
N ALA A 330 -18.25 -27.14 -9.89
CA ALA A 330 -19.60 -26.93 -9.41
C ALA A 330 -20.54 -27.98 -9.95
N ALA A 331 -21.58 -28.34 -9.19
CA ALA A 331 -22.69 -29.15 -9.61
C ALA A 331 -23.99 -28.46 -9.23
N HIS A 332 -24.89 -28.31 -10.19
CA HIS A 332 -26.21 -27.72 -9.98
C HIS A 332 -27.29 -28.81 -10.19
N TYR A 333 -28.17 -28.95 -9.20
CA TYR A 333 -29.25 -29.88 -9.23
C TYR A 333 -30.60 -29.19 -9.08
N PHE A 334 -31.44 -29.30 -10.10
CA PHE A 334 -32.78 -28.73 -10.09
C PHE A 334 -33.79 -29.77 -9.59
N ALA A 335 -34.40 -29.49 -8.45
CA ALA A 335 -35.32 -30.39 -7.75
C ALA A 335 -36.78 -29.97 -7.99
N GLU A 336 -37.38 -30.42 -9.09
CA GLU A 336 -38.79 -30.14 -9.45
C GLU A 336 -39.77 -30.46 -8.32
N GLY A 337 -39.55 -31.59 -7.60
CA GLY A 337 -40.39 -32.02 -6.50
C GLY A 337 -40.29 -31.17 -5.22
N LEU A 338 -39.41 -30.19 -5.16
CA LEU A 338 -39.15 -29.30 -4.03
C LEU A 338 -39.38 -27.83 -4.39
N ASN A 339 -40.52 -27.48 -4.96
CA ASN A 339 -40.88 -26.16 -5.44
C ASN A 339 -39.85 -25.60 -6.44
N ASP A 340 -39.41 -26.44 -7.37
CA ASP A 340 -38.43 -26.06 -8.40
C ASP A 340 -37.16 -25.46 -7.81
N THR A 341 -36.69 -26.01 -6.68
CA THR A 341 -35.50 -25.55 -5.99
C THR A 341 -34.24 -26.00 -6.71
N GLU A 342 -33.35 -25.08 -7.02
CA GLU A 342 -32.00 -25.35 -7.47
C GLU A 342 -31.05 -25.45 -6.28
N PHE A 343 -30.22 -26.48 -6.25
CA PHE A 343 -29.13 -26.68 -5.28
C PHE A 343 -27.81 -26.62 -6.01
N GLY A 344 -26.86 -25.81 -5.47
CA GLY A 344 -25.48 -25.72 -5.92
C GLY A 344 -24.52 -26.38 -4.93
N PHE A 345 -23.51 -27.08 -5.44
CA PHE A 345 -22.41 -27.66 -4.66
C PHE A 345 -21.10 -27.23 -5.29
N TYR A 346 -20.17 -26.69 -4.51
CA TYR A 346 -18.98 -26.04 -5.03
C TYR A 346 -17.72 -26.49 -4.31
N PHE A 347 -16.65 -26.62 -5.07
CA PHE A 347 -15.30 -26.77 -4.59
C PHE A 347 -14.37 -25.85 -5.38
N LEU A 348 -13.55 -25.06 -4.68
CA LEU A 348 -12.52 -24.19 -5.28
C LEU A 348 -11.20 -24.32 -4.54
N ASN A 349 -10.11 -24.32 -5.28
CA ASN A 349 -8.77 -24.03 -4.78
C ASN A 349 -8.32 -22.71 -5.41
N TYR A 350 -8.04 -21.71 -4.59
CA TYR A 350 -7.69 -20.38 -5.06
C TYR A 350 -6.62 -19.72 -4.17
N HIS A 351 -5.99 -18.67 -4.66
CA HIS A 351 -5.03 -17.88 -3.91
C HIS A 351 -5.66 -16.60 -3.39
N SER A 352 -5.16 -16.07 -2.27
CA SER A 352 -5.69 -14.84 -1.69
C SER A 352 -5.71 -13.70 -2.71
N ARG A 353 -6.86 -13.05 -2.89
CA ARG A 353 -7.03 -11.88 -3.77
C ARG A 353 -6.64 -10.58 -3.07
N LEU A 354 -6.78 -10.55 -1.76
CA LEU A 354 -6.41 -9.42 -0.92
C LEU A 354 -5.05 -9.70 -0.27
N PRO A 355 -4.18 -8.68 -0.15
CA PRO A 355 -2.91 -8.84 0.53
C PRO A 355 -3.08 -8.94 2.04
N VAL A 356 -2.19 -9.68 2.67
CA VAL A 356 -1.86 -9.54 4.08
C VAL A 356 -0.50 -8.87 4.21
N ILE A 357 -0.28 -8.21 5.35
CA ILE A 357 0.93 -7.44 5.62
C ILE A 357 1.84 -8.24 6.53
N SER A 358 3.10 -8.43 6.11
CA SER A 358 4.19 -8.94 6.92
C SER A 358 5.31 -7.90 6.99
N ALA A 359 6.31 -8.12 7.85
CA ALA A 359 7.42 -7.19 7.99
C ALA A 359 8.78 -7.87 7.82
N VAL A 360 9.78 -7.08 7.46
CA VAL A 360 11.19 -7.43 7.57
C VAL A 360 11.84 -6.37 8.45
N THR A 361 12.43 -6.81 9.55
CA THR A 361 13.11 -5.93 10.50
C THR A 361 14.31 -5.23 9.88
N GLY A 362 14.70 -4.11 10.46
CA GLY A 362 15.80 -3.30 9.95
C GLY A 362 17.17 -3.92 10.18
N ARG A 363 18.19 -3.26 9.63
CA ARG A 363 19.60 -3.65 9.69
C ARG A 363 20.21 -3.35 11.06
N ASP A 364 21.19 -4.13 11.49
CA ASP A 364 22.04 -3.82 12.63
C ASP A 364 23.11 -2.77 12.26
N ILE A 365 22.67 -1.54 12.08
CA ILE A 365 23.53 -0.43 11.65
C ILE A 365 24.70 -0.22 12.62
N ILE A 366 24.51 -0.46 13.92
CA ILE A 366 25.56 -0.28 14.93
C ILE A 366 26.68 -1.30 14.70
N SER A 367 26.35 -2.58 14.55
CA SER A 367 27.34 -3.64 14.27
C SER A 367 27.99 -3.46 12.91
N GLU A 368 27.26 -3.01 11.90
CA GLU A 368 27.80 -2.75 10.57
C GLU A 368 28.77 -1.57 10.53
N LEU A 369 28.56 -0.53 11.33
CA LEU A 369 29.46 0.63 11.45
C LEU A 369 30.67 0.40 12.35
N LYS A 370 30.62 -0.62 13.22
CA LYS A 370 31.70 -0.89 14.18
C LYS A 370 33.09 -1.03 13.53
N PRO A 371 33.30 -1.79 12.45
CA PRO A 371 34.60 -1.87 11.77
C PRO A 371 35.10 -0.51 11.27
N THR A 372 34.21 0.36 10.80
CA THR A 372 34.54 1.72 10.34
C THR A 372 34.98 2.60 11.51
N PHE A 373 34.29 2.55 12.64
CA PHE A 373 34.70 3.22 13.87
C PHE A 373 36.09 2.76 14.35
N ASP A 374 36.29 1.44 14.38
CA ASP A 374 37.55 0.85 14.81
C ASP A 374 38.70 1.25 13.86
N ALA A 375 38.48 1.26 12.55
CA ALA A 375 39.46 1.70 11.56
C ALA A 375 39.83 3.18 11.67
N LEU A 376 38.82 4.06 11.83
CA LEU A 376 39.06 5.51 12.02
C LEU A 376 39.84 5.79 13.31
N ASN A 377 39.47 5.15 14.43
CA ASN A 377 40.19 5.29 15.71
C ASN A 377 41.62 4.77 15.61
N GLY A 378 41.81 3.62 14.97
CA GLY A 378 43.16 3.06 14.71
C GLY A 378 44.00 3.98 13.82
N GLY A 379 43.42 4.54 12.75
CA GLY A 379 44.09 5.51 11.89
C GLY A 379 44.50 6.78 12.61
N ILE A 380 43.62 7.34 13.47
CA ILE A 380 43.93 8.48 14.32
C ILE A 380 45.11 8.18 15.24
N GLY A 381 45.13 6.99 15.87
CA GLY A 381 46.23 6.55 16.70
C GLY A 381 47.57 6.50 15.95
N GLN A 382 47.56 5.92 14.74
CA GLN A 382 48.76 5.83 13.89
C GLN A 382 49.27 7.23 13.43
N LEU A 383 48.33 8.13 13.03
CA LEU A 383 48.71 9.47 12.62
C LEU A 383 49.27 10.28 13.77
N LYS A 384 48.74 10.18 15.00
CA LYS A 384 49.26 10.84 16.20
C LYS A 384 50.61 10.30 16.54
N ALA A 385 50.84 8.99 16.46
CA ALA A 385 52.17 8.39 16.67
C ALA A 385 53.18 8.86 15.61
N GLY A 386 52.77 8.89 14.34
CA GLY A 386 53.62 9.42 13.24
C GLY A 386 54.02 10.90 13.45
N ILE A 387 53.12 11.76 13.89
CA ILE A 387 53.39 13.13 14.23
C ILE A 387 54.40 13.20 15.38
N GLY A 388 54.22 12.40 16.44
CA GLY A 388 55.15 12.37 17.55
C GLY A 388 56.58 11.93 17.16
N GLN A 389 56.70 10.98 16.20
CA GLN A 389 58.02 10.61 15.67
C GLN A 389 58.69 11.76 14.89
N VAL A 390 57.90 12.46 14.08
CA VAL A 390 58.40 13.65 13.34
C VAL A 390 58.79 14.76 14.31
N ASP A 391 58.00 15.02 15.36
CA ASP A 391 58.32 16.03 16.38
C ASP A 391 59.62 15.70 17.11
N THR A 392 59.84 14.40 17.48
CA THR A 392 61.13 13.97 18.03
C THR A 392 62.29 14.19 17.06
N GLY A 393 62.10 13.94 15.77
CA GLY A 393 63.09 14.24 14.73
C GLY A 393 63.40 15.72 14.61
N LEU A 394 62.37 16.56 14.68
CA LEU A 394 62.54 18.04 14.68
C LEU A 394 63.32 18.55 15.88
N GLU A 395 63.08 17.98 17.08
CA GLU A 395 63.83 18.32 18.31
C GLU A 395 65.31 17.96 18.17
N GLN A 396 65.62 16.76 17.64
CA GLN A 396 66.99 16.31 17.39
C GLN A 396 67.72 17.22 16.41
N ILE A 397 67.09 17.62 15.31
CA ILE A 397 67.66 18.53 14.32
C ILE A 397 67.85 19.93 14.92
N ALA A 398 66.90 20.40 15.68
CA ALA A 398 67.03 21.70 16.38
C ALA A 398 68.23 21.70 17.33
N GLY A 399 68.43 20.65 18.09
CA GLY A 399 69.61 20.44 18.92
C GLY A 399 70.93 20.43 18.11
N GLY A 400 70.92 19.71 16.96
CA GLY A 400 72.03 19.71 16.01
C GLY A 400 72.37 21.11 15.46
N ILE A 401 71.38 21.90 15.09
CA ILE A 401 71.56 23.29 14.64
C ILE A 401 72.20 24.15 15.73
N VAL A 402 71.76 24.02 16.99
CA VAL A 402 72.33 24.77 18.13
C VAL A 402 73.80 24.41 18.32
N GLN A 403 74.18 23.14 18.21
CA GLN A 403 75.58 22.69 18.33
C GLN A 403 76.44 23.26 17.20
N VAL A 404 75.94 23.20 15.96
CA VAL A 404 76.68 23.77 14.81
C VAL A 404 76.78 25.28 14.89
N ASP A 405 75.78 25.99 15.39
CA ASP A 405 75.82 27.42 15.61
C ASP A 405 76.83 27.82 16.68
N ALA A 406 76.92 27.04 17.76
CA ALA A 406 77.95 27.25 18.77
C ALA A 406 79.37 27.04 18.19
N GLY A 407 79.55 25.97 17.35
CA GLY A 407 80.82 25.73 16.64
C GLY A 407 81.15 26.89 15.67
N LEU A 408 80.16 27.34 14.92
CA LEU A 408 80.36 28.50 14.03
C LEU A 408 80.74 29.76 14.79
N ALA A 409 80.13 30.04 15.93
CA ALA A 409 80.46 31.19 16.76
C ALA A 409 81.94 31.13 17.24
N GLN A 410 82.42 29.94 17.68
CA GLN A 410 83.79 29.72 18.09
C GLN A 410 84.79 29.95 16.92
N VAL A 411 84.51 29.32 15.79
CA VAL A 411 85.34 29.42 14.59
C VAL A 411 85.36 30.84 14.08
N ASN A 412 84.21 31.54 14.02
CA ASN A 412 84.13 32.95 13.64
C ASN A 412 84.93 33.85 14.57
N GLY A 413 84.85 33.62 15.90
CA GLY A 413 85.64 34.36 16.90
C GLY A 413 87.16 34.14 16.68
N ALA A 414 87.58 32.87 16.42
CA ALA A 414 88.96 32.54 16.14
C ALA A 414 89.47 33.19 14.82
N ILE A 415 88.69 33.21 13.76
CA ILE A 415 89.00 33.87 12.49
C ILE A 415 89.16 35.38 12.74
N ALA A 416 88.21 36.04 13.38
CA ALA A 416 88.24 37.45 13.64
C ALA A 416 89.49 37.87 14.51
N GLN A 417 89.85 37.06 15.49
CA GLN A 417 91.04 37.30 16.31
C GLN A 417 92.31 37.12 15.49
N LEU A 418 92.45 36.06 14.62
CA LEU A 418 93.66 35.92 13.78
C LEU A 418 93.71 36.94 12.69
N GLU A 419 92.61 37.32 12.05
CA GLU A 419 92.60 38.41 11.06
C GLU A 419 92.99 39.77 11.63
N SER A 420 92.73 40.02 12.90
CA SER A 420 93.13 41.26 13.59
C SER A 420 94.57 41.25 14.12
N THR A 421 95.17 40.12 14.46
CA THR A 421 96.51 39.99 15.08
C THR A 421 97.60 39.55 14.08
N ASP A 422 97.29 38.64 13.16
CA ASP A 422 98.20 38.06 12.11
C ASP A 422 97.39 37.67 10.83
N PRO A 423 97.12 38.62 9.91
CA PRO A 423 96.33 38.35 8.69
C PRO A 423 96.95 37.30 7.74
N ASN A 424 98.25 37.00 7.86
CA ASN A 424 99.00 36.06 7.04
C ASN A 424 99.15 34.65 7.75
N ASN A 425 98.53 34.47 8.88
CA ASN A 425 98.61 33.22 9.65
C ASN A 425 98.20 31.97 8.81
N ALA A 426 99.05 30.95 8.71
CA ALA A 426 98.78 29.73 7.97
C ALA A 426 97.52 28.99 8.47
N GLY A 427 97.12 29.18 9.73
CA GLY A 427 95.90 28.54 10.30
C GLY A 427 94.60 29.18 9.84
N LEU A 428 94.61 30.37 9.29
CA LEU A 428 93.42 31.09 8.87
C LEU A 428 92.64 30.35 7.71
N ALA A 429 93.39 29.74 6.78
CA ALA A 429 92.79 28.96 5.69
C ALA A 429 92.10 27.71 6.22
N ALA A 430 92.64 27.02 7.26
CA ALA A 430 92.06 25.87 7.90
C ALA A 430 90.72 26.23 8.60
N LEU A 431 90.72 27.32 9.38
CA LEU A 431 89.55 27.85 10.08
C LEU A 431 88.42 28.28 9.08
N LYS A 432 88.75 28.92 7.95
CA LYS A 432 87.77 29.24 6.90
C LYS A 432 87.21 27.97 6.22
N THR A 433 88.01 26.92 6.09
CA THR A 433 87.54 25.63 5.61
C THR A 433 86.58 24.97 6.61
N GLU A 434 86.92 25.05 7.89
CA GLU A 434 86.04 24.53 8.99
C GLU A 434 84.77 25.35 9.12
N GLN A 435 84.81 26.68 8.98
CA GLN A 435 83.63 27.54 8.87
C GLN A 435 82.72 27.15 7.70
N ALA A 436 83.29 26.90 6.50
CA ALA A 436 82.53 26.48 5.33
C ALA A 436 81.88 25.10 5.58
N THR A 437 82.57 24.17 6.22
CA THR A 437 82.07 22.85 6.57
C THR A 437 80.88 22.92 7.53
N LEU A 438 81.06 23.69 8.63
CA LEU A 438 79.98 23.89 9.59
C LEU A 438 78.75 24.62 8.99
N THR A 439 79.02 25.60 8.11
CA THR A 439 77.93 26.29 7.34
C THR A 439 77.16 25.29 6.46
N GLY A 440 77.86 24.40 5.76
CA GLY A 440 77.25 23.34 4.96
C GLY A 440 76.43 22.37 5.83
N GLN A 441 76.94 21.97 7.00
CA GLN A 441 76.19 21.12 7.96
C GLN A 441 74.92 21.83 8.47
N LYS A 442 75.00 23.13 8.81
CA LYS A 442 73.83 23.91 9.18
C LYS A 442 72.79 23.92 8.08
N GLN A 443 73.19 24.17 6.84
CA GLN A 443 72.28 24.18 5.68
C GLN A 443 71.61 22.82 5.49
N ALA A 444 72.32 21.73 5.68
CA ALA A 444 71.78 20.37 5.62
C ALA A 444 70.74 20.12 6.71
N PHE A 445 71.00 20.53 7.95
CA PHE A 445 70.02 20.40 9.02
C PHE A 445 68.80 21.27 8.81
N VAL A 446 68.90 22.51 8.28
CA VAL A 446 67.78 23.38 7.94
C VAL A 446 66.95 22.78 6.85
N ALA A 447 67.59 22.14 5.83
CA ALA A 447 66.85 21.45 4.78
C ALA A 447 66.08 20.25 5.30
N GLN A 448 66.67 19.43 6.21
CA GLN A 448 66.01 18.31 6.88
C GLN A 448 64.86 18.83 7.77
N GLN A 449 65.03 19.91 8.51
CA GLN A 449 63.99 20.54 9.32
C GLN A 449 62.81 20.98 8.48
N THR A 450 63.04 21.57 7.31
CA THR A 450 62.00 21.96 6.35
C THR A 450 61.25 20.75 5.85
N GLY A 451 61.96 19.66 5.50
CA GLY A 451 61.36 18.40 5.05
C GLY A 451 60.43 17.78 6.11
N LEU A 452 60.92 17.65 7.35
CA LEU A 452 60.14 17.12 8.47
C LEU A 452 58.99 18.04 8.85
N THR A 453 59.10 19.36 8.78
CA THR A 453 58.01 20.30 9.01
C THR A 453 56.90 20.12 7.95
N THR A 454 57.25 19.92 6.69
CA THR A 454 56.30 19.64 5.59
C THR A 454 55.61 18.29 5.83
N GLN A 455 56.36 17.25 6.22
CA GLN A 455 55.79 15.95 6.55
C GLN A 455 54.83 16.02 7.74
N ARG A 456 55.19 16.74 8.80
CA ARG A 456 54.33 17.00 9.96
C ARG A 456 53.00 17.67 9.55
N ALA A 457 53.07 18.69 8.69
CA ALA A 457 51.89 19.40 8.20
C ALA A 457 50.97 18.44 7.39
N GLY A 458 51.53 17.56 6.55
CA GLY A 458 50.79 16.54 5.84
C GLY A 458 50.07 15.54 6.76
N LEU A 459 50.77 15.04 7.76
CA LEU A 459 50.17 14.14 8.75
C LEU A 459 49.09 14.83 9.59
N ALA A 460 49.30 16.07 10.00
CA ALA A 460 48.30 16.87 10.73
C ALA A 460 47.04 17.15 9.90
N ALA A 461 47.18 17.39 8.60
CA ALA A 461 46.02 17.54 7.69
C ALA A 461 45.24 16.22 7.53
N GLN A 462 45.94 15.09 7.43
CA GLN A 462 45.29 13.77 7.40
C GLN A 462 44.58 13.46 8.70
N LEU A 463 45.20 13.79 9.84
CA LEU A 463 44.61 13.60 11.17
C LEU A 463 43.32 14.43 11.29
N ALA A 464 43.34 15.70 10.94
CA ALA A 464 42.16 16.57 10.99
C ALA A 464 41.01 16.02 10.08
N GLY A 465 41.33 15.52 8.89
CA GLY A 465 40.38 14.87 8.02
C GLY A 465 39.73 13.61 8.60
N THR A 466 40.56 12.75 9.23
CA THR A 466 40.09 11.49 9.86
C THR A 466 39.27 11.79 11.13
N GLU A 467 39.67 12.79 11.93
CA GLU A 467 38.92 13.22 13.13
C GLU A 467 37.57 13.85 12.72
N ALA A 468 37.50 14.57 11.60
CA ALA A 468 36.26 15.12 11.06
C ALA A 468 35.29 13.99 10.61
N GLN A 469 35.83 12.95 9.95
CA GLN A 469 35.02 11.78 9.57
C GLN A 469 34.48 11.05 10.81
N LEU A 470 35.31 10.83 11.83
CA LEU A 470 34.89 10.21 13.08
C LEU A 470 33.83 11.05 13.80
N SER A 471 33.99 12.37 13.83
CA SER A 471 33.00 13.30 14.41
C SER A 471 31.67 13.23 13.71
N THR A 472 31.66 13.22 12.37
CA THR A 472 30.45 13.07 11.57
C THR A 472 29.74 11.74 11.85
N LEU A 473 30.50 10.65 11.89
CA LEU A 473 29.96 9.32 12.19
C LEU A 473 29.40 9.24 13.61
N THR A 474 30.09 9.80 14.59
CA THR A 474 29.66 9.86 16.01
C THR A 474 28.39 10.72 16.16
N ALA A 475 28.32 11.86 15.50
CA ALA A 475 27.12 12.69 15.49
C ALA A 475 25.91 11.95 14.88
N SER A 476 26.16 11.16 13.81
CA SER A 476 25.12 10.32 13.20
C SER A 476 24.65 9.19 14.11
N GLN A 477 25.51 8.70 15.01
CA GLN A 477 25.17 7.59 15.93
C GLN A 477 24.01 7.94 16.86
N SER A 478 23.88 9.18 17.31
CA SER A 478 22.74 9.65 18.11
C SER A 478 21.41 9.62 17.34
N SER A 479 21.46 9.59 16.01
CA SER A 479 20.29 9.55 15.11
C SER A 479 19.99 8.12 14.63
N LEU A 480 20.80 7.10 14.99
CA LEU A 480 20.62 5.72 14.46
C LEU A 480 19.26 5.11 14.82
N ALA A 481 18.77 5.37 16.03
CA ALA A 481 17.43 4.91 16.45
C ALA A 481 16.33 5.52 15.59
N GLN A 482 16.49 6.75 15.10
CA GLN A 482 15.57 7.44 14.21
C GLN A 482 15.70 6.95 12.76
N LEU A 483 16.87 6.44 12.37
CA LEU A 483 17.12 5.94 11.01
C LEU A 483 16.75 4.48 10.84
N TYR A 484 16.68 3.71 11.93
CA TYR A 484 16.37 2.28 11.91
C TYR A 484 15.04 1.94 11.20
N PRO A 485 13.90 2.63 11.47
CA PRO A 485 12.63 2.32 10.79
C PRO A 485 12.73 2.38 9.26
N GLY A 486 13.51 3.32 8.72
CA GLY A 486 13.76 3.42 7.29
C GLY A 486 14.57 2.29 6.68
N THR A 487 15.20 1.42 7.49
CA THR A 487 15.89 0.20 7.04
C THR A 487 15.01 -1.05 7.14
N ALA A 488 13.92 -1.00 7.91
CA ALA A 488 12.88 -2.01 7.93
C ALA A 488 11.98 -1.93 6.69
N ARG A 489 11.15 -2.92 6.49
CA ARG A 489 10.18 -2.97 5.38
C ARG A 489 8.88 -3.59 5.85
N TYR A 490 7.72 -3.08 5.41
CA TYR A 490 6.51 -3.87 5.35
C TYR A 490 6.36 -4.43 3.94
N ILE A 491 5.80 -5.62 3.82
CA ILE A 491 5.63 -6.33 2.54
C ILE A 491 4.21 -6.86 2.43
N PHE A 492 3.69 -6.91 1.22
CA PHE A 492 2.43 -7.59 0.93
C PHE A 492 2.68 -9.02 0.52
N GLU A 493 1.84 -9.90 1.04
CA GLU A 493 1.84 -11.33 0.72
C GLU A 493 0.45 -11.76 0.31
N TYR A 494 0.39 -12.68 -0.63
CA TYR A 494 -0.83 -13.28 -1.15
C TYR A 494 -0.73 -14.80 -0.93
N PRO A 495 -1.13 -15.31 0.25
CA PRO A 495 -1.06 -16.72 0.56
C PRO A 495 -1.84 -17.58 -0.44
N GLU A 496 -1.30 -18.76 -0.72
CA GLU A 496 -1.80 -19.66 -1.77
C GLU A 496 -2.66 -20.79 -1.18
N ASP A 497 -3.39 -21.49 -2.06
CA ASP A 497 -4.06 -22.77 -1.81
C ASP A 497 -5.16 -22.73 -0.74
N ILE A 498 -5.95 -21.65 -0.72
CA ILE A 498 -7.18 -21.60 0.09
C ILE A 498 -8.21 -22.51 -0.55
N GLN A 499 -8.74 -23.46 0.22
CA GLN A 499 -9.79 -24.38 -0.25
C GLN A 499 -11.16 -23.89 0.21
N LEU A 500 -12.08 -23.76 -0.72
CA LEU A 500 -13.47 -23.40 -0.45
C LEU A 500 -14.40 -24.57 -0.81
N TYR A 501 -15.28 -24.87 0.12
CA TYR A 501 -16.42 -25.78 -0.06
C TYR A 501 -17.70 -24.98 0.13
N GLY A 502 -18.62 -25.04 -0.84
CA GLY A 502 -19.84 -24.26 -0.84
C GLY A 502 -21.08 -25.10 -1.10
N ILE A 503 -22.17 -24.70 -0.48
CA ILE A 503 -23.52 -25.20 -0.80
C ILE A 503 -24.43 -24.00 -0.95
N SER A 504 -25.25 -23.98 -2.01
CA SER A 504 -26.27 -22.96 -2.20
C SER A 504 -27.63 -23.56 -2.52
N PHE A 505 -28.66 -22.73 -2.38
CA PHE A 505 -29.99 -23.02 -2.88
C PHE A 505 -30.68 -21.75 -3.36
N ASN A 506 -31.60 -21.93 -4.32
CA ASN A 506 -32.47 -20.87 -4.82
C ASN A 506 -33.86 -21.47 -5.06
N THR A 507 -34.92 -20.87 -4.50
CA THR A 507 -36.28 -21.36 -4.58
C THR A 507 -37.30 -20.22 -4.58
N GLU A 508 -38.46 -20.47 -5.17
CA GLU A 508 -39.62 -19.59 -5.08
C GLU A 508 -40.66 -20.17 -4.10
N ILE A 509 -41.20 -19.35 -3.21
CA ILE A 509 -42.20 -19.76 -2.24
C ILE A 509 -43.60 -19.78 -2.89
N GLY A 510 -43.93 -20.82 -3.61
CA GLY A 510 -45.22 -21.02 -4.29
C GLY A 510 -45.57 -19.79 -5.15
N ALA A 511 -46.85 -19.47 -5.24
CA ALA A 511 -47.35 -18.31 -6.03
C ALA A 511 -47.32 -17.01 -5.24
N THR A 512 -46.39 -16.84 -4.27
CA THR A 512 -46.37 -15.67 -3.39
C THR A 512 -45.59 -14.49 -3.99
N GLY A 513 -44.76 -14.73 -5.03
CA GLY A 513 -43.78 -13.77 -5.57
C GLY A 513 -42.66 -13.48 -4.56
N ILE A 514 -42.35 -14.43 -3.69
CA ILE A 514 -41.21 -14.40 -2.78
C ILE A 514 -40.19 -15.41 -3.28
N SER A 515 -38.99 -14.96 -3.62
CA SER A 515 -37.83 -15.80 -3.88
C SER A 515 -36.92 -15.79 -2.65
N VAL A 516 -36.39 -16.97 -2.31
CA VAL A 516 -35.42 -17.14 -1.22
C VAL A 516 -34.21 -17.85 -1.79
N GLN A 517 -33.06 -17.26 -1.60
CA GLN A 517 -31.79 -17.86 -1.97
C GLN A 517 -30.82 -17.80 -0.79
N GLY A 518 -29.89 -18.74 -0.75
CA GLY A 518 -28.90 -18.73 0.31
C GLY A 518 -27.71 -19.60 0.00
N GLU A 519 -26.63 -19.35 0.70
CA GLU A 519 -25.41 -20.12 0.58
C GLU A 519 -24.69 -20.22 1.91
N VAL A 520 -23.88 -21.25 2.03
CA VAL A 520 -22.92 -21.42 3.10
C VAL A 520 -21.59 -21.79 2.46
N SER A 521 -20.56 -20.99 2.74
CA SER A 521 -19.18 -21.30 2.38
C SER A 521 -18.37 -21.69 3.61
N TYR A 522 -17.56 -22.74 3.49
CA TYR A 522 -16.50 -23.09 4.41
C TYR A 522 -15.17 -22.95 3.68
N ARG A 523 -14.26 -22.19 4.26
CA ARG A 523 -12.92 -21.96 3.69
C ARG A 523 -11.88 -22.40 4.68
N ASN A 524 -10.96 -23.22 4.21
CA ASN A 524 -9.82 -23.70 4.97
C ASN A 524 -8.58 -22.84 4.64
N ASP A 525 -7.73 -22.62 5.63
CA ASP A 525 -6.46 -21.89 5.49
C ASP A 525 -6.58 -20.41 5.03
N VAL A 526 -7.64 -19.71 5.43
CA VAL A 526 -7.78 -18.26 5.14
C VAL A 526 -6.77 -17.46 5.94
N PRO A 527 -5.90 -16.66 5.28
CA PRO A 527 -4.95 -15.80 5.98
C PRO A 527 -5.66 -14.60 6.61
N LEU A 528 -5.57 -14.47 7.93
CA LEU A 528 -6.10 -13.34 8.68
C LEU A 528 -4.97 -12.48 9.23
N GLN A 529 -5.11 -11.16 9.09
CA GLN A 529 -4.11 -10.16 9.45
C GLN A 529 -4.00 -10.05 10.97
N VAL A 530 -2.81 -10.31 11.51
CA VAL A 530 -2.45 -9.95 12.89
C VAL A 530 -2.43 -8.42 12.98
N ASP A 531 -2.84 -7.88 14.14
CA ASP A 531 -2.77 -6.44 14.46
C ASP A 531 -1.50 -5.81 13.85
N ASP A 532 -1.67 -4.90 12.89
CA ASP A 532 -0.58 -4.30 12.13
C ASP A 532 0.33 -3.43 13.02
N ILE A 533 -0.20 -2.87 14.11
CA ILE A 533 0.59 -2.13 15.10
C ILE A 533 1.46 -3.10 15.92
N GLU A 534 0.95 -4.29 16.27
CA GLU A 534 1.76 -5.35 16.89
C GLU A 534 2.94 -5.75 16.01
N LEU A 535 2.69 -5.88 14.69
CA LEU A 535 3.71 -6.19 13.70
C LEU A 535 4.75 -5.07 13.59
N LEU A 536 4.32 -3.82 13.54
CA LEU A 536 5.20 -2.66 13.47
C LEU A 536 6.06 -2.53 14.74
N ILE A 537 5.46 -2.74 15.93
CA ILE A 537 6.20 -2.74 17.20
C ILE A 537 7.21 -3.88 17.25
N ALA A 538 6.82 -5.10 16.82
CA ALA A 538 7.76 -6.24 16.72
C ALA A 538 8.95 -5.89 15.81
N GLY A 539 8.70 -5.23 14.68
CA GLY A 539 9.71 -4.74 13.77
C GLY A 539 10.70 -3.75 14.38
N LEU A 540 10.33 -3.04 15.44
CA LEU A 540 11.21 -2.09 16.15
C LEU A 540 11.99 -2.69 17.30
N THR A 541 11.65 -3.90 17.78
CA THR A 541 12.30 -4.54 18.93
C THR A 541 13.81 -4.74 18.77
N PRO A 542 14.40 -4.98 17.57
CA PRO A 542 15.84 -5.11 17.44
C PRO A 542 16.61 -3.81 17.78
N SER A 543 16.06 -2.65 17.41
CA SER A 543 16.69 -1.35 17.72
C SER A 543 16.30 -0.82 19.10
N ASN A 544 15.19 -1.27 19.65
CA ASN A 544 14.70 -0.91 20.98
C ASN A 544 14.24 -2.16 21.75
N PRO A 545 15.17 -2.92 22.33
CA PRO A 545 14.86 -4.17 23.05
C PRO A 545 13.89 -3.98 24.23
N VAL A 546 13.74 -2.75 24.74
CA VAL A 546 12.78 -2.44 25.80
C VAL A 546 11.35 -2.74 25.35
N LEU A 547 11.04 -2.56 24.07
CA LEU A 547 9.72 -2.91 23.52
C LEU A 547 9.43 -4.42 23.59
N GLY A 548 10.46 -5.25 23.53
CA GLY A 548 10.36 -6.69 23.69
C GLY A 548 10.33 -7.19 25.13
N ASN A 549 10.83 -6.38 26.09
CA ASN A 549 10.78 -6.68 27.52
C ASN A 549 10.77 -5.37 28.33
N LEU A 550 9.65 -5.03 28.89
CA LEU A 550 9.42 -3.81 29.69
C LEU A 550 10.07 -3.81 31.08
N GLY A 551 10.70 -4.92 31.48
CA GLY A 551 11.39 -5.03 32.76
C GLY A 551 12.51 -3.99 32.96
N ALA A 552 13.08 -3.46 31.87
CA ALA A 552 14.03 -2.36 31.92
C ALA A 552 13.40 -1.02 32.35
N LEU A 553 12.11 -0.81 32.09
CA LEU A 553 11.36 0.36 32.56
C LEU A 553 10.85 0.18 33.97
N ASN A 554 10.34 -1.00 34.29
CA ASN A 554 9.83 -1.36 35.59
C ASN A 554 10.09 -2.86 35.86
N PRO A 555 10.86 -3.22 36.92
CA PRO A 555 11.13 -4.62 37.23
C PRO A 555 9.88 -5.49 37.42
N ALA A 556 8.74 -4.90 37.80
CA ALA A 556 7.46 -5.62 37.90
C ALA A 556 6.91 -6.06 36.53
N TRP A 557 7.41 -5.49 35.44
CA TRP A 557 7.02 -5.80 34.06
C TRP A 557 8.05 -6.71 33.36
N ASN A 558 8.91 -7.37 34.10
CA ASN A 558 9.87 -8.30 33.51
C ASN A 558 9.13 -9.45 32.80
N GLY A 559 9.48 -9.69 31.53
CA GLY A 559 8.82 -10.66 30.67
C GLY A 559 7.55 -10.15 29.98
N VAL A 560 7.12 -8.90 30.24
CA VAL A 560 6.03 -8.24 29.50
C VAL A 560 6.60 -7.57 28.26
N SER A 561 5.97 -7.78 27.10
CA SER A 561 6.32 -7.17 25.82
C SER A 561 5.25 -6.16 25.37
N MET A 562 5.65 -5.14 24.61
CA MET A 562 4.75 -4.24 23.90
C MET A 562 4.11 -4.87 22.67
N THR A 563 4.59 -6.03 22.24
CA THR A 563 4.05 -6.78 21.11
C THR A 563 3.80 -8.24 21.49
N GLN A 564 2.68 -8.80 21.04
CA GLN A 564 2.34 -10.21 21.20
C GLN A 564 3.17 -11.12 20.27
N LEU A 565 3.91 -10.54 19.32
CA LEU A 565 4.79 -11.25 18.39
C LEU A 565 6.20 -11.52 18.95
N GLY A 566 6.50 -10.99 20.16
CA GLY A 566 7.79 -11.17 20.84
C GLY A 566 8.92 -10.34 20.22
N SER A 567 10.10 -10.47 20.83
CA SER A 567 11.32 -9.79 20.35
C SER A 567 11.84 -10.44 19.07
N GLN A 568 12.24 -9.62 18.12
CA GLN A 568 12.77 -10.04 16.82
C GLN A 568 14.28 -9.80 16.73
N GLY A 569 14.94 -10.47 15.78
CA GLY A 569 16.32 -10.18 15.38
C GLY A 569 16.39 -9.10 14.30
N PHE A 570 17.60 -8.61 13.99
CA PHE A 570 17.84 -7.78 12.82
C PHE A 570 17.69 -8.57 11.51
N ASN A 571 17.29 -7.93 10.43
CA ASN A 571 17.11 -8.54 9.11
C ASN A 571 16.23 -9.80 9.13
N SER A 572 15.25 -9.87 10.03
CA SER A 572 14.39 -11.03 10.24
C SER A 572 13.01 -10.80 9.61
N TYR A 573 12.48 -11.84 8.98
CA TYR A 573 11.10 -11.86 8.54
C TYR A 573 10.16 -12.05 9.74
N VAL A 574 9.11 -11.26 9.80
CA VAL A 574 8.04 -11.31 10.80
C VAL A 574 6.71 -11.54 10.09
N GLN A 575 6.17 -12.74 10.21
CA GLN A 575 4.90 -13.09 9.59
C GLN A 575 3.75 -12.34 10.26
N GLY A 576 3.03 -11.54 9.48
CA GLY A 576 1.94 -10.69 9.95
C GLY A 576 0.56 -11.32 9.83
N TYR A 577 0.43 -12.61 9.50
CA TYR A 577 -0.84 -13.30 9.38
C TYR A 577 -0.79 -14.70 9.99
N ARG A 578 -1.98 -15.27 10.23
CA ARG A 578 -2.16 -16.69 10.59
C ARG A 578 -3.34 -17.23 9.79
N ASN A 579 -3.29 -18.51 9.46
CA ASN A 579 -4.34 -19.18 8.70
C ASN A 579 -5.40 -19.75 9.64
N PHE A 580 -6.66 -19.57 9.26
CA PHE A 580 -7.84 -20.06 9.99
C PHE A 580 -8.90 -20.59 9.05
N ASP A 581 -9.76 -21.42 9.60
CA ASP A 581 -10.99 -21.84 8.94
C ASP A 581 -12.05 -20.76 9.11
N VAL A 582 -12.77 -20.46 8.03
CA VAL A 582 -13.83 -19.44 8.02
C VAL A 582 -15.12 -20.03 7.49
N ILE A 583 -16.23 -19.81 8.23
CA ILE A 583 -17.57 -20.21 7.84
C ILE A 583 -18.37 -18.93 7.56
N GLN A 584 -19.04 -18.88 6.43
CA GLN A 584 -19.89 -17.74 6.07
C GLN A 584 -21.23 -18.20 5.51
N PRO A 585 -22.31 -18.20 6.31
CA PRO A 585 -23.68 -18.31 5.85
C PRO A 585 -24.24 -16.96 5.41
N GLN A 586 -25.07 -16.96 4.35
CA GLN A 586 -25.84 -15.80 3.93
C GLN A 586 -27.12 -16.20 3.23
N PHE A 587 -28.18 -15.38 3.43
CA PHE A 587 -29.52 -15.63 2.91
C PHE A 587 -30.14 -14.35 2.40
N THR A 588 -30.70 -14.40 1.20
CA THR A 588 -31.41 -13.32 0.55
C THR A 588 -32.88 -13.65 0.35
N VAL A 589 -33.74 -12.71 0.63
CA VAL A 589 -35.18 -12.77 0.34
C VAL A 589 -35.52 -11.64 -0.61
N THR A 590 -36.11 -11.95 -1.75
CA THR A 590 -36.65 -11.00 -2.71
C THR A 590 -38.14 -11.10 -2.78
N LYS A 591 -38.85 -9.97 -2.66
CA LYS A 591 -40.30 -9.87 -2.81
C LYS A 591 -40.66 -8.90 -3.91
N LEU A 592 -41.37 -9.40 -4.90
CA LEU A 592 -42.00 -8.60 -5.94
C LEU A 592 -43.45 -8.28 -5.53
N PHE A 593 -43.81 -7.01 -5.60
CA PHE A 593 -45.16 -6.53 -5.38
C PHE A 593 -45.71 -5.97 -6.70
N GLY A 594 -46.96 -6.30 -7.01
CA GLY A 594 -47.68 -5.79 -8.16
C GLY A 594 -48.06 -4.32 -8.01
N PRO A 595 -48.90 -3.80 -8.92
CA PRO A 595 -49.30 -2.40 -8.94
C PRO A 595 -49.91 -1.94 -7.60
N THR A 596 -49.28 -0.92 -7.01
CA THR A 596 -49.74 -0.31 -5.74
C THR A 596 -49.20 1.11 -5.61
N ILE A 597 -49.84 1.98 -4.83
CA ILE A 597 -49.46 3.39 -4.62
C ILE A 597 -49.17 4.18 -5.90
N GLY A 598 -49.82 3.80 -7.00
CA GLY A 598 -49.66 4.46 -8.32
C GLY A 598 -48.41 4.01 -9.10
N ALA A 599 -47.66 3.05 -8.57
CA ALA A 599 -46.52 2.42 -9.25
C ALA A 599 -46.96 1.13 -9.94
N GLU A 600 -46.27 0.73 -11.01
CA GLU A 600 -46.49 -0.52 -11.73
C GLU A 600 -45.95 -1.71 -10.94
N GLN A 601 -44.83 -1.53 -10.27
CA GLN A 601 -44.15 -2.56 -9.50
C GLN A 601 -43.27 -1.96 -8.45
N TRP A 602 -43.03 -2.71 -7.36
CA TRP A 602 -41.94 -2.45 -6.46
C TRP A 602 -41.28 -3.75 -6.00
N VAL A 603 -39.99 -3.64 -5.69
CA VAL A 603 -39.14 -4.76 -5.30
C VAL A 603 -38.53 -4.45 -3.94
N LEU A 604 -38.59 -5.41 -3.05
CA LEU A 604 -37.88 -5.41 -1.77
C LEU A 604 -36.90 -6.57 -1.74
N VAL A 605 -35.63 -6.30 -1.47
CA VAL A 605 -34.59 -7.29 -1.29
C VAL A 605 -33.97 -7.13 0.09
N GLY A 606 -33.83 -8.20 0.82
CA GLY A 606 -33.16 -8.23 2.12
C GLY A 606 -32.19 -9.38 2.17
N GLU A 607 -30.95 -9.11 2.57
CA GLU A 607 -29.90 -10.11 2.77
C GLU A 607 -29.38 -10.03 4.21
N VAL A 608 -29.17 -11.18 4.82
CA VAL A 608 -28.49 -11.33 6.12
C VAL A 608 -27.30 -12.27 5.94
N GLY A 609 -26.16 -11.92 6.53
CA GLY A 609 -24.99 -12.79 6.51
C GLY A 609 -24.19 -12.68 7.80
N ALA A 610 -23.37 -13.69 8.03
CA ALA A 610 -22.48 -13.76 9.18
C ALA A 610 -21.12 -14.33 8.75
N THR A 611 -20.08 -13.97 9.47
CA THR A 611 -18.72 -14.55 9.34
C THR A 611 -18.33 -15.12 10.69
N ALA A 612 -17.93 -16.40 10.71
CA ALA A 612 -17.46 -17.09 11.91
C ALA A 612 -16.04 -17.64 11.69
N VAL A 613 -15.18 -17.47 12.68
CA VAL A 613 -13.80 -17.96 12.74
C VAL A 613 -13.64 -18.75 14.04
N PRO A 614 -14.04 -20.03 14.10
CA PRO A 614 -14.21 -20.80 15.35
C PRO A 614 -12.96 -20.88 16.24
N ASP A 615 -11.78 -20.92 15.62
CA ASP A 615 -10.51 -21.11 16.32
C ASP A 615 -9.71 -19.81 16.48
N LEU A 616 -10.35 -18.65 16.30
CA LEU A 616 -9.69 -17.35 16.51
C LEU A 616 -9.26 -17.23 17.99
N PRO A 617 -7.97 -16.98 18.29
CA PRO A 617 -7.52 -16.89 19.67
C PRO A 617 -8.08 -15.65 20.36
N SER A 618 -8.23 -15.75 21.69
CA SER A 618 -8.65 -14.60 22.49
C SER A 618 -7.67 -13.42 22.35
N LYS A 619 -8.19 -12.21 22.38
CA LYS A 619 -7.47 -10.94 22.15
C LYS A 619 -6.32 -10.67 23.12
N ASP A 620 -6.28 -11.36 24.27
CA ASP A 620 -5.16 -11.34 25.22
C ASP A 620 -3.98 -12.21 24.77
N LYS A 621 -4.20 -13.22 23.91
CA LYS A 621 -3.15 -14.08 23.36
C LYS A 621 -2.60 -13.55 22.06
N LEU A 622 -3.45 -13.23 21.10
CA LEU A 622 -3.07 -12.64 19.82
C LEU A 622 -4.25 -11.88 19.23
N ARG A 623 -4.09 -10.58 19.00
CA ARG A 623 -5.06 -9.74 18.35
C ARG A 623 -4.94 -9.81 16.84
N PHE A 624 -6.08 -9.79 16.18
CA PHE A 624 -6.19 -9.65 14.73
C PHE A 624 -6.85 -8.31 14.41
N ASP A 625 -6.45 -7.70 13.29
CA ASP A 625 -7.03 -6.44 12.85
C ASP A 625 -8.52 -6.57 12.59
N GLY A 626 -9.29 -5.67 13.18
CA GLY A 626 -10.65 -5.34 12.77
C GLY A 626 -10.64 -4.17 11.78
N PRO A 627 -11.74 -3.91 11.06
CA PRO A 627 -11.85 -2.72 10.23
C PRO A 627 -11.69 -1.45 11.10
N GLY A 628 -10.77 -0.56 10.72
CA GLY A 628 -10.59 0.74 11.39
C GLY A 628 -9.63 0.78 12.59
N THR A 629 -9.01 -0.33 13.00
CA THR A 629 -7.96 -0.30 14.03
C THR A 629 -6.72 0.46 13.55
N VAL A 630 -6.15 1.33 14.40
CA VAL A 630 -4.98 2.18 14.07
C VAL A 630 -4.01 2.37 15.23
N LEU A 631 -4.33 1.87 16.43
CA LEU A 631 -3.50 1.96 17.63
C LEU A 631 -3.29 0.58 18.25
N SER A 632 -2.29 0.45 19.13
CA SER A 632 -2.05 -0.80 19.85
C SER A 632 -3.15 -1.08 20.89
N GLY A 633 -3.63 -2.31 20.92
CA GLY A 633 -4.52 -2.81 21.99
C GLY A 633 -3.77 -3.39 23.20
N ASN A 634 -2.47 -3.10 23.35
CA ASN A 634 -1.66 -3.61 24.46
C ASN A 634 -2.07 -2.93 25.78
N ALA A 635 -2.47 -3.73 26.79
CA ALA A 635 -2.94 -3.23 28.09
C ALA A 635 -1.88 -2.41 28.87
N PHE A 636 -0.60 -2.52 28.53
CA PHE A 636 0.49 -1.73 29.12
C PHE A 636 0.74 -0.42 28.39
N ALA A 637 0.20 -0.22 27.18
CA ALA A 637 0.41 1.00 26.41
C ALA A 637 0.04 2.28 27.19
N PRO A 638 -1.11 2.38 27.87
CA PRO A 638 -1.45 3.56 28.67
C PRO A 638 -0.44 3.87 29.77
N GLN A 639 0.08 2.85 30.44
CA GLN A 639 1.06 3.00 31.53
C GLN A 639 2.41 3.49 31.03
N ILE A 640 2.86 2.98 29.88
CA ILE A 640 4.10 3.40 29.24
C ILE A 640 3.97 4.82 28.70
N LEU A 641 2.85 5.17 28.11
CA LEU A 641 2.55 6.53 27.65
C LEU A 641 2.56 7.52 28.82
N ALA A 642 1.91 7.18 29.94
CA ALA A 642 1.91 7.99 31.17
C ALA A 642 3.32 8.17 31.74
N ALA A 643 4.12 7.12 31.80
CA ALA A 643 5.50 7.16 32.29
C ALA A 643 6.42 8.06 31.43
N ASN A 644 6.08 8.25 30.14
CA ASN A 644 6.78 9.13 29.21
C ASN A 644 6.09 10.51 29.04
N GLY A 645 5.12 10.86 29.89
CA GLY A 645 4.44 12.15 29.83
C GLY A 645 3.47 12.31 28.66
N HIS A 646 3.05 11.22 28.03
CA HIS A 646 2.06 11.22 26.97
C HIS A 646 0.63 10.98 27.48
N ALA A 647 -0.35 11.36 26.70
CA ALA A 647 -1.75 11.07 26.97
C ALA A 647 -2.02 9.54 26.97
N THR A 648 -2.83 9.07 27.92
CA THR A 648 -3.11 7.64 28.14
C THR A 648 -4.24 7.09 27.25
N ASP A 649 -4.84 7.94 26.43
CA ASP A 649 -5.92 7.62 25.48
C ASP A 649 -5.42 7.12 24.12
N ARG A 650 -4.09 6.94 23.94
CA ARG A 650 -3.46 6.50 22.69
C ARG A 650 -3.37 4.99 22.61
N PHE A 651 -4.47 4.30 22.81
CA PHE A 651 -4.54 2.85 22.64
C PHE A 651 -5.95 2.45 22.22
N GLU A 652 -6.08 1.25 21.62
CA GLU A 652 -7.36 0.69 21.22
C GLU A 652 -7.99 -0.12 22.36
N SER A 653 -9.34 -0.05 22.45
CA SER A 653 -10.10 -1.03 23.25
C SER A 653 -9.97 -2.42 22.62
N ALA A 654 -10.02 -3.45 23.46
CA ALA A 654 -10.09 -4.81 22.98
C ALA A 654 -11.28 -5.06 22.03
N ASP A 655 -12.39 -4.34 22.25
CA ASP A 655 -13.62 -4.48 21.44
C ASP A 655 -13.48 -3.98 20.01
N SER A 656 -12.44 -3.18 19.71
CA SER A 656 -12.18 -2.67 18.36
C SER A 656 -11.49 -3.69 17.44
N PHE A 657 -10.86 -4.72 18.02
CA PHE A 657 -10.20 -5.77 17.25
C PHE A 657 -11.16 -6.84 16.77
N ALA A 658 -10.68 -7.69 15.85
CA ALA A 658 -11.48 -8.75 15.25
C ALA A 658 -12.13 -9.69 16.29
N ASP A 659 -13.34 -10.10 15.99
CA ASP A 659 -14.12 -11.07 16.73
C ASP A 659 -14.18 -12.42 15.99
N ASP A 660 -14.43 -13.50 16.73
CA ASP A 660 -14.62 -14.84 16.18
C ASP A 660 -15.97 -15.00 15.47
N PHE A 661 -16.90 -14.06 15.72
CA PHE A 661 -18.19 -13.98 15.06
C PHE A 661 -18.59 -12.54 14.79
N SER A 662 -19.14 -12.30 13.59
CA SER A 662 -19.66 -10.99 13.19
C SER A 662 -20.81 -11.16 12.22
N TRP A 663 -21.81 -10.26 12.24
CA TRP A 663 -22.95 -10.34 11.35
C TRP A 663 -23.59 -8.99 11.05
N GLY A 664 -24.35 -8.96 9.96
CA GLY A 664 -25.10 -7.80 9.56
C GLY A 664 -26.14 -8.11 8.50
N TYR A 665 -26.88 -7.08 8.08
CA TYR A 665 -27.90 -7.21 7.04
C TYR A 665 -27.88 -6.03 6.06
N ARG A 666 -28.45 -6.26 4.88
CA ARG A 666 -28.60 -5.31 3.79
C ARG A 666 -30.04 -5.31 3.33
N LEU A 667 -30.62 -4.14 3.12
CA LEU A 667 -31.98 -3.95 2.61
C LEU A 667 -31.93 -3.04 1.39
N ALA A 668 -32.68 -3.37 0.35
CA ALA A 668 -32.85 -2.51 -0.82
C ALA A 668 -34.31 -2.53 -1.25
N ALA A 669 -34.84 -1.36 -1.57
CA ALA A 669 -36.18 -1.22 -2.17
C ALA A 669 -36.14 -0.31 -3.38
N ARG A 670 -36.88 -0.68 -4.42
CA ARG A 670 -37.06 0.13 -5.64
C ARG A 670 -38.55 0.10 -6.03
N ILE A 671 -39.03 1.26 -6.46
CA ILE A 671 -40.41 1.44 -6.90
C ILE A 671 -40.34 1.93 -8.34
N ASP A 672 -41.07 1.28 -9.25
CA ASP A 672 -41.04 1.61 -10.68
C ASP A 672 -42.36 2.27 -11.10
N TYR A 673 -42.27 3.53 -11.53
CA TYR A 673 -43.36 4.32 -12.12
C TYR A 673 -43.11 4.44 -13.62
N MET A 674 -43.98 3.85 -14.43
CA MET A 674 -43.89 3.91 -15.89
C MET A 674 -44.62 5.10 -16.45
N ASP A 675 -44.10 5.68 -17.54
CA ASP A 675 -44.69 6.79 -18.32
C ASP A 675 -45.24 7.94 -17.46
N VAL A 676 -44.40 8.37 -16.49
CA VAL A 676 -44.80 9.47 -15.57
C VAL A 676 -45.04 10.77 -16.34
N TYR A 677 -44.24 11.06 -17.36
CA TYR A 677 -44.36 12.18 -18.23
C TYR A 677 -43.64 11.92 -19.57
N GLY A 678 -44.40 11.89 -20.69
CA GLY A 678 -43.83 11.84 -22.04
C GLY A 678 -42.92 10.65 -22.34
N GLY A 679 -43.22 9.48 -21.80
CA GLY A 679 -42.43 8.24 -21.97
C GLY A 679 -41.26 8.10 -21.01
N VAL A 680 -41.13 8.96 -19.99
CA VAL A 680 -40.12 8.87 -18.94
C VAL A 680 -40.60 7.93 -17.83
N ASN A 681 -39.83 6.93 -17.51
CA ASN A 681 -40.03 6.07 -16.34
C ASN A 681 -39.19 6.59 -15.17
N LEU A 682 -39.70 6.53 -13.95
CA LEU A 682 -39.00 6.93 -12.72
C LEU A 682 -38.91 5.77 -11.77
N SER A 683 -37.70 5.53 -11.27
CA SER A 683 -37.42 4.46 -10.31
C SER A 683 -36.70 5.03 -9.06
N PRO A 684 -37.46 5.55 -8.07
CA PRO A 684 -36.89 5.86 -6.77
C PRO A 684 -36.43 4.58 -6.05
N ALA A 685 -35.30 4.66 -5.38
CA ALA A 685 -34.71 3.54 -4.66
C ALA A 685 -34.10 3.99 -3.33
N VAL A 686 -34.07 3.07 -2.37
CA VAL A 686 -33.37 3.19 -1.10
C VAL A 686 -32.59 1.91 -0.84
N ALA A 687 -31.36 2.06 -0.36
CA ALA A 687 -30.57 0.95 0.16
C ALA A 687 -30.09 1.29 1.57
N PHE A 688 -30.07 0.28 2.44
CA PHE A 688 -29.64 0.38 3.81
C PHE A 688 -28.75 -0.81 4.18
N ALA A 689 -27.58 -0.53 4.72
CA ALA A 689 -26.67 -1.53 5.25
C ALA A 689 -26.50 -1.31 6.76
N HIS A 690 -26.47 -2.40 7.54
CA HIS A 690 -26.20 -2.37 8.97
C HIS A 690 -25.32 -3.55 9.35
N ASP A 691 -24.15 -3.25 9.87
CA ASP A 691 -23.25 -4.21 10.52
C ASP A 691 -23.64 -4.21 12.02
N VAL A 692 -24.27 -5.29 12.48
CA VAL A 692 -25.00 -5.26 13.74
C VAL A 692 -24.09 -5.52 14.93
N ASP A 693 -23.25 -6.56 14.83
CA ASP A 693 -22.40 -6.99 15.95
C ASP A 693 -21.15 -7.68 15.44
N GLY A 694 -20.04 -7.47 16.14
CA GLY A 694 -18.72 -8.02 15.86
C GLY A 694 -17.98 -7.36 14.72
N ASN A 695 -16.64 -7.50 14.75
CA ASN A 695 -15.70 -6.99 13.76
C ASN A 695 -15.10 -8.16 12.98
N THR A 696 -15.37 -8.24 11.69
CA THR A 696 -14.78 -9.31 10.85
C THR A 696 -13.26 -9.11 10.71
N PRO A 697 -12.42 -10.14 10.92
CA PRO A 697 -10.98 -10.04 10.74
C PRO A 697 -10.60 -9.56 9.33
N LEU A 698 -9.59 -8.67 9.25
CA LEU A 698 -8.99 -8.34 7.95
C LEU A 698 -8.18 -9.53 7.40
N PRO A 699 -8.07 -9.70 6.06
CA PRO A 699 -8.53 -8.78 5.01
C PRO A 699 -10.00 -8.98 4.60
N LEU A 700 -10.77 -9.85 5.23
CA LEU A 700 -12.18 -10.10 4.88
C LEU A 700 -13.06 -8.84 5.11
N GLY A 701 -13.03 -8.27 6.32
CA GLY A 701 -13.60 -6.95 6.62
C GLY A 701 -15.10 -6.76 6.34
N ASN A 702 -15.91 -7.83 6.31
CA ASN A 702 -17.32 -7.77 5.95
C ASN A 702 -18.13 -6.84 6.86
N PHE A 703 -17.87 -6.92 8.16
CA PHE A 703 -18.65 -6.22 9.19
C PHE A 703 -17.73 -5.41 10.10
N LEU A 704 -18.15 -4.18 10.42
CA LEU A 704 -17.61 -3.32 11.45
C LEU A 704 -18.77 -2.98 12.39
N GLN A 705 -18.71 -3.42 13.62
CA GLN A 705 -19.80 -3.27 14.59
C GLN A 705 -20.40 -1.85 14.61
N ASP A 706 -21.73 -1.77 14.53
CA ASP A 706 -22.56 -0.55 14.53
C ASP A 706 -22.36 0.38 13.30
N ARG A 707 -21.64 -0.03 12.27
CA ARG A 707 -21.53 0.74 11.01
C ARG A 707 -22.85 0.64 10.23
N LYS A 708 -23.32 1.78 9.72
CA LYS A 708 -24.51 1.88 8.88
C LYS A 708 -24.22 2.69 7.62
N THR A 709 -24.92 2.37 6.54
CA THR A 709 -24.88 3.16 5.31
C THR A 709 -26.29 3.27 4.76
N VAL A 710 -26.69 4.49 4.40
CA VAL A 710 -27.96 4.77 3.75
C VAL A 710 -27.69 5.37 2.37
N THR A 711 -28.31 4.82 1.34
CA THR A 711 -28.30 5.43 0.00
C THR A 711 -29.74 5.65 -0.44
N VAL A 712 -30.07 6.86 -0.84
CA VAL A 712 -31.36 7.22 -1.45
C VAL A 712 -31.11 7.80 -2.83
N GLY A 713 -31.97 7.48 -3.79
CA GLY A 713 -31.79 8.00 -5.13
C GLY A 713 -33.01 7.83 -6.02
N VAL A 714 -32.95 8.44 -7.18
CA VAL A 714 -33.93 8.28 -8.24
C VAL A 714 -33.23 8.09 -9.57
N THR A 715 -33.73 7.15 -10.35
CA THR A 715 -33.29 6.92 -11.74
C THR A 715 -34.47 7.26 -12.68
N ALA A 716 -34.20 8.03 -13.70
CA ALA A 716 -35.10 8.32 -14.79
C ALA A 716 -34.62 7.60 -16.06
N THR A 717 -35.50 6.86 -16.72
CA THR A 717 -35.19 6.17 -17.98
C THR A 717 -36.13 6.63 -19.08
N TYR A 718 -35.58 6.96 -20.25
CA TYR A 718 -36.32 7.39 -21.42
C TYR A 718 -35.97 6.55 -22.64
N GLN A 719 -36.98 5.95 -23.28
CA GLN A 719 -36.89 5.14 -24.50
C GLN A 719 -35.84 3.99 -24.39
N ASN A 720 -35.60 3.47 -23.18
CA ASN A 720 -34.62 2.44 -22.85
C ASN A 720 -33.17 2.76 -23.26
N SER A 721 -32.92 3.93 -23.86
CA SER A 721 -31.58 4.36 -24.29
C SER A 721 -30.98 5.41 -23.37
N TRP A 722 -31.81 6.33 -22.83
CA TRP A 722 -31.34 7.36 -21.93
C TRP A 722 -31.65 7.01 -20.49
N GLN A 723 -30.63 7.16 -19.62
CA GLN A 723 -30.78 7.02 -18.18
C GLN A 723 -30.13 8.23 -17.48
N GLY A 724 -30.84 8.81 -16.53
CA GLY A 724 -30.27 9.81 -15.61
C GLY A 724 -30.49 9.37 -14.19
N SER A 725 -29.52 9.57 -13.29
CA SER A 725 -29.71 9.27 -11.88
C SER A 725 -29.08 10.32 -10.98
N ILE A 726 -29.72 10.49 -9.79
CA ILE A 726 -29.18 11.27 -8.68
C ILE A 726 -29.27 10.38 -7.46
N LYS A 727 -28.17 10.28 -6.70
CA LYS A 727 -28.07 9.44 -5.49
C LYS A 727 -27.34 10.21 -4.40
N TYR A 728 -27.81 10.10 -3.17
CA TYR A 728 -27.12 10.55 -1.96
C TYR A 728 -26.78 9.36 -1.09
N THR A 729 -25.55 9.32 -0.61
CA THR A 729 -25.07 8.26 0.29
C THR A 729 -24.53 8.89 1.57
N GLU A 730 -24.99 8.37 2.72
CA GLU A 730 -24.64 8.78 4.06
C GLU A 730 -24.03 7.60 4.84
N TYR A 731 -22.93 7.86 5.52
CA TYR A 731 -22.18 6.88 6.33
C TYR A 731 -22.35 7.21 7.81
N LEU A 732 -22.85 6.27 8.61
CA LEU A 732 -23.27 6.48 9.98
C LEU A 732 -22.67 5.41 10.89
N GLY A 733 -22.61 5.72 12.18
CA GLY A 733 -22.25 4.78 13.26
C GLY A 733 -20.75 4.49 13.32
N ASN A 734 -20.31 4.09 14.51
CA ASN A 734 -18.92 3.76 14.86
C ASN A 734 -17.89 4.80 14.37
N GLU A 735 -18.15 6.09 14.62
CA GLU A 735 -17.33 7.23 14.13
C GLU A 735 -15.83 7.08 14.41
N SER A 736 -15.44 6.37 15.48
CA SER A 736 -14.05 6.17 15.86
C SER A 736 -13.28 5.22 14.93
N HIS A 737 -13.98 4.27 14.27
CA HIS A 737 -13.37 3.22 13.43
C HIS A 737 -13.94 3.18 12.00
N ASN A 738 -15.06 3.87 11.78
CA ASN A 738 -15.64 4.01 10.45
C ASN A 738 -14.99 5.20 9.70
N PHE A 739 -13.86 4.99 9.04
CA PHE A 739 -13.16 6.05 8.29
C PHE A 739 -13.95 6.64 7.12
N MET A 740 -15.17 6.17 6.89
CA MET A 740 -16.08 6.73 5.89
C MET A 740 -17.12 7.69 6.51
N HIS A 741 -17.19 7.81 7.86
CA HIS A 741 -18.27 8.51 8.55
C HIS A 741 -18.42 9.99 8.18
N ASP A 742 -17.36 10.63 7.68
CA ASP A 742 -17.34 12.02 7.24
C ASP A 742 -17.28 12.18 5.71
N ARG A 743 -17.59 11.12 4.95
CA ARG A 743 -17.45 11.08 3.47
C ARG A 743 -18.79 10.94 2.75
N ASP A 744 -19.80 11.59 3.28
CA ASP A 744 -21.11 11.67 2.66
C ASP A 744 -21.05 12.36 1.31
N PHE A 745 -21.76 11.81 0.33
CA PHE A 745 -21.68 12.35 -1.03
C PHE A 745 -22.97 12.28 -1.81
N LEU A 746 -23.09 13.23 -2.72
CA LEU A 746 -24.12 13.26 -3.77
C LEU A 746 -23.47 12.87 -5.11
N SER A 747 -24.09 11.95 -5.85
CA SER A 747 -23.67 11.63 -7.22
C SER A 747 -24.81 11.89 -8.21
N ALA A 748 -24.46 12.40 -9.39
CA ALA A 748 -25.37 12.59 -10.50
C ALA A 748 -24.74 12.11 -11.80
N MET A 749 -25.51 11.41 -12.65
CA MET A 749 -25.04 10.95 -13.95
C MET A 749 -26.12 10.94 -15.01
N VAL A 750 -25.68 10.99 -16.26
CA VAL A 750 -26.48 10.72 -17.45
C VAL A 750 -25.75 9.67 -18.29
N GLN A 751 -26.51 8.74 -18.84
CA GLN A 751 -26.00 7.62 -19.63
C GLN A 751 -26.86 7.49 -20.90
N TYR A 752 -26.22 7.12 -22.00
CA TYR A 752 -26.85 6.78 -23.27
C TYR A 752 -26.34 5.45 -23.78
N SER A 753 -27.25 4.50 -24.04
CA SER A 753 -26.94 3.17 -24.55
C SER A 753 -27.51 3.01 -25.96
N PHE A 754 -26.75 2.46 -26.89
CA PHE A 754 -27.10 2.27 -28.29
C PHE A 754 -26.36 1.13 -28.94
#